data_8db3e70f2e80668cc6e7cb275ca3499f
#
_entry.id   8db3e70f2e80668cc6e7cb275ca3499f
#
_cell.length_a   1.000
_cell.length_b   1.000
_cell.length_c   1.000
_cell.angle_alpha   90.00
_cell.angle_beta   90.00
_cell.angle_gamma   90.00
#
_symmetry.space_group_name_H-M   'P 1'
#
loop_
_entity.id
_entity.type
_entity.pdbx_description
1 polymer ?
#
loop_
_entity_poly.entity_id
_entity_poly.type
_entity_poly.pdbx_seq_one_letter_code
_entity_poly.pdbx_strand_id
1 'polypeptide(L)'
;MTSTNMISNHTILASAFKKESAVFAVDSLITALTDNGDLTFGDLGNKTSSAALMKLDHSMVRPKTGHYAPKKLKNGHFPSNPEQFKIPEYLVSQLDTIFQEFVTLTSSLPINEQKTYWSLMLRYCFYLRNLRGEGKKERLLFYYLFEKIHAVFPKTAEALVPLIIDYGYFGDLDHLIINIKAKDVVNAALSTYAKYLNADCLQVFGKELVAVTIEQAVALNNKLKAMKVEEVQEFVKGKKLSLAAKHIPREGKKDQLVRKLFIEHAFPLDDQKNLSFIKQRFRYIITALTQCLGVGEQMMTTSGKAGSIQRDWASIEMDRAPAGFLAQHRSALLNEIKNTPLTQAELDTGNRSKDADRIQCRKNLMKTILEGKLKGLQLDLSKLAREIDKHVKSNLANLSSAERSMLSAQWKDMMTKIKEAVDAAVKAAPSTIDPRNVIPVIDLSGSMQSAKVDVEAVALGLMGASISNLPGCLITFSEKPTILHIDQTKDVFAQFQQVYSTEMGYTTNIDAMYRKLLELMVANKVTSADFALMILTDGHFNSGLVTIPDGRDLKLFETVFLGRMEKAFKEHGYNLPRTIFWNLDARGAYSATETTKGVQMVNGYSQTLLMSVFCGEYTLTTDELGNTRVDVDPWTSFLKSITNERFNPVHQMCLATKEGCFA
;
A
#
# COMPACT_ATOMS: atom_id res chain seq x y z
N MET A 1 -35.13 7.91 -9.72
CA MET A 1 -34.60 9.12 -10.41
C MET A 1 -33.75 8.68 -11.55
N THR A 2 -33.93 9.24 -12.72
CA THR A 2 -33.21 8.82 -13.93
C THR A 2 -31.75 9.30 -13.89
N SER A 3 -30.84 8.57 -14.52
CA SER A 3 -29.39 8.88 -14.60
C SER A 3 -29.07 10.32 -15.02
N THR A 4 -29.98 10.96 -15.76
CA THR A 4 -29.88 12.34 -16.23
C THR A 4 -29.89 13.37 -15.09
N ASN A 5 -30.68 13.14 -14.02
CA ASN A 5 -30.72 14.05 -12.87
C ASN A 5 -29.47 13.93 -11.98
N MET A 6 -28.87 12.74 -11.87
CA MET A 6 -27.62 12.55 -11.14
C MET A 6 -26.44 13.32 -11.78
N ILE A 7 -26.34 13.26 -13.11
CA ILE A 7 -25.28 14.02 -13.84
C ILE A 7 -25.44 15.51 -13.60
N SER A 8 -26.67 16.03 -13.58
CA SER A 8 -26.98 17.42 -13.29
C SER A 8 -26.54 17.83 -11.88
N ASN A 9 -26.78 17.01 -10.85
CA ASN A 9 -26.42 17.31 -9.47
C ASN A 9 -24.90 17.32 -9.27
N HIS A 10 -24.18 16.39 -9.87
CA HIS A 10 -22.71 16.36 -9.83
C HIS A 10 -22.13 17.61 -10.51
N THR A 11 -22.70 18.03 -11.62
CA THR A 11 -22.27 19.25 -12.31
C THR A 11 -22.51 20.50 -11.46
N ILE A 12 -23.66 20.59 -10.77
CA ILE A 12 -23.99 21.69 -9.86
C ILE A 12 -23.00 21.72 -8.69
N LEU A 13 -22.76 20.57 -8.04
CA LEU A 13 -21.85 20.49 -6.90
C LEU A 13 -20.40 20.77 -7.29
N ALA A 14 -19.91 20.22 -8.40
CA ALA A 14 -18.57 20.51 -8.91
C ALA A 14 -18.40 21.99 -9.28
N SER A 15 -19.44 22.63 -9.83
CA SER A 15 -19.43 24.08 -10.10
C SER A 15 -19.40 24.89 -8.81
N ALA A 16 -20.10 24.44 -7.77
CA ALA A 16 -20.09 25.06 -6.45
C ALA A 16 -18.71 24.99 -5.79
N PHE A 17 -18.03 23.85 -5.88
CA PHE A 17 -16.66 23.67 -5.39
C PHE A 17 -15.69 24.61 -6.11
N LYS A 18 -15.82 24.77 -7.44
CA LYS A 18 -14.99 25.73 -8.21
C LYS A 18 -15.19 27.18 -7.76
N LYS A 19 -16.45 27.60 -7.50
CA LYS A 19 -16.76 28.95 -7.04
C LYS A 19 -16.19 29.23 -5.65
N GLU A 20 -16.40 28.28 -4.71
CA GLU A 20 -15.93 28.42 -3.34
C GLU A 20 -14.39 28.45 -3.26
N SER A 21 -13.71 27.62 -4.04
CA SER A 21 -12.24 27.64 -4.15
C SER A 21 -11.68 28.97 -4.70
N ALA A 22 -12.42 29.66 -5.57
CA ALA A 22 -12.01 30.94 -6.12
C ALA A 22 -12.20 32.11 -5.14
N VAL A 23 -13.17 32.04 -4.23
CA VAL A 23 -13.45 33.09 -3.24
C VAL A 23 -12.42 33.12 -2.11
N PHE A 24 -11.80 31.98 -1.80
CA PHE A 24 -10.88 31.86 -0.67
C PHE A 24 -9.57 32.67 -0.78
N ALA A 25 -9.30 33.26 -1.93
CA ALA A 25 -8.13 34.13 -2.12
C ALA A 25 -8.23 35.49 -1.43
N VAL A 26 -9.34 35.82 -0.75
CA VAL A 26 -9.64 37.22 -0.33
C VAL A 26 -9.94 37.44 1.15
N ASP A 27 -10.35 36.43 1.94
CA ASP A 27 -10.75 36.67 3.35
C ASP A 27 -10.07 35.78 4.37
N SER A 28 -9.05 36.31 5.03
CA SER A 28 -8.50 35.79 6.30
C SER A 28 -8.86 36.71 7.46
N LEU A 29 -9.30 36.13 8.54
CA LEU A 29 -9.35 36.60 9.94
C LEU A 29 -10.73 36.48 10.61
N ILE A 30 -10.85 35.52 11.50
CA ILE A 30 -11.45 35.67 12.84
C ILE A 30 -11.05 34.43 13.67
N THR A 31 -10.35 34.68 14.77
CA THR A 31 -9.91 33.72 15.80
C THR A 31 -10.99 33.46 16.83
N ALA A 32 -11.18 32.20 17.24
CA ALA A 32 -11.80 31.84 18.50
C ALA A 32 -11.05 30.63 19.11
N LEU A 33 -10.59 30.82 20.33
CA LEU A 33 -9.91 29.85 21.18
C LEU A 33 -10.94 28.82 21.72
N THR A 34 -10.58 27.55 21.68
CA THR A 34 -11.27 26.50 22.42
C THR A 34 -10.28 25.60 23.17
N ASP A 35 -10.65 25.24 24.38
CA ASP A 35 -9.87 24.42 25.31
C ASP A 35 -9.73 22.96 24.78
N ASN A 36 -8.52 22.41 24.97
CA ASN A 36 -8.16 21.07 24.55
C ASN A 36 -8.85 19.99 25.40
N GLY A 37 -9.75 19.25 24.80
CA GLY A 37 -10.26 18.00 25.33
C GLY A 37 -10.30 16.96 24.20
N ASP A 38 -9.34 16.05 24.19
CA ASP A 38 -9.33 14.96 23.22
C ASP A 38 -10.42 13.94 23.56
N LEU A 39 -11.35 13.69 22.63
CA LEU A 39 -12.20 12.52 22.69
C LEU A 39 -11.39 11.29 22.29
N THR A 40 -10.95 10.54 23.26
CA THR A 40 -10.52 9.17 23.05
C THR A 40 -11.76 8.31 22.91
N PHE A 41 -11.95 7.70 21.74
CA PHE A 41 -12.94 6.65 21.58
C PHE A 41 -12.46 5.45 22.38
N GLY A 42 -13.09 5.21 23.52
CA GLY A 42 -12.76 4.11 24.38
C GLY A 42 -13.05 2.76 23.69
N ASP A 43 -12.86 1.72 24.40
CA ASP A 43 -13.00 0.35 23.95
C ASP A 43 -14.35 0.11 23.27
N LEU A 44 -14.34 -0.46 22.05
CA LEU A 44 -15.57 -0.94 21.40
C LEU A 44 -16.26 -1.87 22.40
N GLY A 45 -17.43 -1.45 22.93
CA GLY A 45 -18.07 -2.09 24.07
C GLY A 45 -18.53 -3.54 23.85
N ASN A 46 -18.48 -4.03 22.62
CA ASN A 46 -18.81 -5.41 22.27
C ASN A 46 -17.57 -6.31 22.32
N LYS A 47 -17.58 -7.25 23.24
CA LYS A 47 -16.56 -8.32 23.31
C LYS A 47 -16.97 -9.47 22.38
N THR A 48 -16.77 -9.30 21.07
CA THR A 48 -17.04 -10.31 20.05
C THR A 48 -15.78 -10.58 19.22
N SER A 49 -15.71 -11.76 18.60
CA SER A 49 -14.58 -12.10 17.71
C SER A 49 -14.51 -11.17 16.49
N SER A 50 -15.63 -10.68 15.99
CA SER A 50 -15.68 -9.69 14.93
C SER A 50 -15.12 -8.35 15.39
N ALA A 51 -15.52 -7.85 16.57
CA ALA A 51 -14.98 -6.63 17.14
C ALA A 51 -13.48 -6.73 17.38
N ALA A 52 -12.98 -7.85 17.92
CA ALA A 52 -11.55 -8.07 18.12
C ALA A 52 -10.78 -8.09 16.79
N LEU A 53 -11.32 -8.70 15.73
CA LEU A 53 -10.70 -8.69 14.41
C LEU A 53 -10.69 -7.29 13.77
N MET A 54 -11.74 -6.51 13.95
CA MET A 54 -11.81 -5.11 13.53
C MET A 54 -10.82 -4.23 14.29
N LYS A 55 -10.66 -4.42 15.60
CA LYS A 55 -9.63 -3.75 16.42
C LYS A 55 -8.23 -4.07 15.91
N LEU A 56 -7.98 -5.34 15.57
CA LEU A 56 -6.70 -5.77 14.99
C LEU A 56 -6.45 -5.07 13.65
N ASP A 57 -7.43 -5.02 12.75
CA ASP A 57 -7.31 -4.33 11.47
C ASP A 57 -7.02 -2.83 11.63
N HIS A 58 -7.71 -2.17 12.55
CA HIS A 58 -7.48 -0.76 12.86
C HIS A 58 -6.05 -0.50 13.37
N SER A 59 -5.55 -1.36 14.25
CA SER A 59 -4.21 -1.25 14.83
C SER A 59 -3.09 -1.70 13.88
N MET A 60 -3.41 -2.50 12.86
CA MET A 60 -2.47 -2.98 11.83
C MET A 60 -2.20 -1.91 10.75
N VAL A 61 -1.82 -0.71 11.21
CA VAL A 61 -1.36 0.41 10.37
C VAL A 61 0.10 0.69 10.70
N ARG A 62 0.92 0.89 9.66
CA ARG A 62 2.36 1.13 9.81
C ARG A 62 2.62 2.44 10.56
N PRO A 63 3.27 2.43 11.74
CA PRO A 63 3.59 3.67 12.44
C PRO A 63 4.65 4.48 11.67
N LYS A 64 4.42 5.78 11.53
CA LYS A 64 5.31 6.71 10.81
C LYS A 64 6.34 7.40 11.69
N THR A 65 6.16 7.38 13.00
CA THR A 65 7.13 7.96 13.93
C THR A 65 8.42 7.15 13.93
N GLY A 66 9.55 7.80 13.75
CA GLY A 66 10.97 7.38 13.60
C GLY A 66 11.49 6.03 14.08
N HIS A 67 10.66 5.21 14.68
CA HIS A 67 11.02 3.88 15.20
C HIS A 67 11.09 2.79 14.12
N TYR A 68 10.49 3.04 12.94
CA TYR A 68 10.55 2.11 11.80
C TYR A 68 11.73 2.35 10.87
N ALA A 69 12.34 3.52 10.92
CA ALA A 69 13.55 3.77 10.16
C ALA A 69 14.75 3.33 11.01
N PRO A 70 15.55 2.37 10.55
CA PRO A 70 16.78 2.04 11.24
C PRO A 70 17.62 3.32 11.32
N LYS A 71 18.11 3.66 12.53
CA LYS A 71 19.06 4.76 12.70
C LYS A 71 20.24 4.51 11.78
N LYS A 72 20.63 5.51 10.97
CA LYS A 72 21.84 5.42 10.17
C LYS A 72 23.03 5.13 11.10
N LEU A 73 23.84 4.17 10.72
CA LEU A 73 25.11 3.92 11.38
C LEU A 73 26.00 5.17 11.27
N LYS A 74 27.01 5.30 12.15
CA LYS A 74 27.98 6.43 12.15
C LYS A 74 28.65 6.68 10.79
N ASN A 75 28.68 5.67 9.91
CA ASN A 75 29.22 5.74 8.53
C ASN A 75 28.17 6.17 7.48
N GLY A 76 26.99 6.62 7.89
CA GLY A 76 25.92 7.08 6.98
C GLY A 76 25.14 5.98 6.27
N HIS A 77 25.46 4.71 6.46
CA HIS A 77 24.73 3.57 5.90
C HIS A 77 23.62 3.11 6.84
N PHE A 78 22.52 2.59 6.26
CA PHE A 78 21.51 1.91 7.06
C PHE A 78 22.07 0.58 7.55
N PRO A 79 21.73 0.20 8.79
CA PRO A 79 22.12 -1.10 9.31
C PRO A 79 21.61 -2.21 8.41
N SER A 80 22.42 -3.19 8.24
CA SER A 80 22.13 -4.36 7.41
C SER A 80 21.41 -5.47 8.14
N ASN A 81 21.17 -5.30 9.43
CA ASN A 81 20.58 -6.33 10.25
C ASN A 81 19.05 -6.22 10.23
N PRO A 82 18.33 -7.29 9.80
CA PRO A 82 16.86 -7.33 9.86
C PRO A 82 16.28 -7.08 11.26
N GLU A 83 17.03 -7.37 12.32
CA GLU A 83 16.63 -7.11 13.71
C GLU A 83 16.36 -5.63 14.04
N GLN A 84 16.76 -4.72 13.16
CA GLN A 84 16.53 -3.28 13.33
C GLN A 84 15.25 -2.78 12.69
N PHE A 85 14.53 -3.62 11.95
CA PHE A 85 13.18 -3.35 11.45
C PHE A 85 12.16 -4.00 12.39
N LYS A 86 12.09 -3.53 13.62
CA LYS A 86 11.11 -4.03 14.59
C LYS A 86 9.87 -3.15 14.62
N ILE A 87 8.73 -3.79 14.81
CA ILE A 87 7.51 -3.10 15.22
C ILE A 87 7.79 -2.47 16.59
N PRO A 88 7.39 -1.21 16.84
CA PRO A 88 7.59 -0.58 18.15
C PRO A 88 6.96 -1.40 19.28
N GLU A 89 7.61 -1.48 20.43
CA GLU A 89 7.17 -2.30 21.56
C GLU A 89 5.75 -1.96 22.04
N TYR A 90 5.38 -0.67 22.06
CA TYR A 90 4.03 -0.26 22.42
C TYR A 90 2.97 -0.85 21.49
N LEU A 91 3.27 -0.88 20.16
CA LEU A 91 2.36 -1.45 19.17
C LEU A 91 2.32 -2.97 19.27
N VAL A 92 3.46 -3.63 19.51
CA VAL A 92 3.50 -5.09 19.76
C VAL A 92 2.62 -5.44 20.97
N SER A 93 2.76 -4.72 22.07
CA SER A 93 1.95 -4.97 23.29
C SER A 93 0.45 -4.77 23.03
N GLN A 94 0.09 -3.74 22.28
CA GLN A 94 -1.29 -3.49 21.88
C GLN A 94 -1.83 -4.64 21.00
N LEU A 95 -1.07 -5.02 19.96
CA LEU A 95 -1.45 -6.10 19.04
C LEU A 95 -1.53 -7.46 19.75
N ASP A 96 -0.63 -7.73 20.69
CA ASP A 96 -0.66 -8.95 21.49
C ASP A 96 -1.92 -9.03 22.35
N THR A 97 -2.31 -7.93 22.98
CA THR A 97 -3.54 -7.87 23.77
C THR A 97 -4.77 -8.14 22.91
N ILE A 98 -4.88 -7.48 21.75
CA ILE A 98 -6.02 -7.66 20.83
C ILE A 98 -6.05 -9.07 20.24
N PHE A 99 -4.90 -9.61 19.86
CA PHE A 99 -4.81 -10.99 19.33
C PHE A 99 -5.24 -12.01 20.39
N GLN A 100 -4.83 -11.82 21.65
CA GLN A 100 -5.21 -12.69 22.76
C GLN A 100 -6.69 -12.60 23.10
N GLU A 101 -7.27 -11.36 23.01
CA GLU A 101 -8.72 -11.15 23.10
C GLU A 101 -9.47 -11.96 22.02
N PHE A 102 -9.01 -11.86 20.77
CA PHE A 102 -9.58 -12.63 19.65
C PHE A 102 -9.52 -14.15 19.90
N VAL A 103 -8.36 -14.68 20.33
CA VAL A 103 -8.17 -16.11 20.63
C VAL A 103 -9.15 -16.57 21.72
N THR A 104 -9.26 -15.80 22.81
CA THR A 104 -10.12 -16.13 23.95
C THR A 104 -11.59 -16.13 23.55
N LEU A 105 -12.05 -15.09 22.88
CA LEU A 105 -13.44 -14.96 22.43
C LEU A 105 -13.80 -16.06 21.43
N THR A 106 -12.93 -16.30 20.44
CA THR A 106 -13.17 -17.33 19.41
C THR A 106 -13.18 -18.72 19.99
N SER A 107 -12.32 -19.03 20.98
CA SER A 107 -12.28 -20.35 21.63
C SER A 107 -13.54 -20.69 22.41
N SER A 108 -14.33 -19.70 22.81
CA SER A 108 -15.62 -19.90 23.52
C SER A 108 -16.78 -20.19 22.57
N LEU A 109 -16.61 -20.05 21.26
CA LEU A 109 -17.65 -20.25 20.26
C LEU A 109 -17.83 -21.72 19.88
N PRO A 110 -18.97 -22.10 19.28
CA PRO A 110 -19.16 -23.40 18.65
C PRO A 110 -18.08 -23.65 17.57
N ILE A 111 -17.68 -24.88 17.36
CA ILE A 111 -16.58 -25.27 16.48
C ILE A 111 -16.71 -24.72 15.05
N ASN A 112 -17.91 -24.68 14.49
CA ASN A 112 -18.14 -24.12 13.14
C ASN A 112 -17.89 -22.62 13.07
N GLU A 113 -18.21 -21.91 14.13
CA GLU A 113 -17.97 -20.47 14.23
C GLU A 113 -16.46 -20.22 14.45
N GLN A 114 -15.78 -21.04 15.27
CA GLN A 114 -14.34 -21.01 15.40
C GLN A 114 -13.64 -21.17 14.03
N LYS A 115 -14.06 -22.17 13.23
CA LYS A 115 -13.57 -22.38 11.86
C LYS A 115 -13.73 -21.13 11.00
N THR A 116 -14.89 -20.48 11.09
CA THR A 116 -15.18 -19.27 10.34
C THR A 116 -14.23 -18.13 10.73
N TYR A 117 -14.15 -17.79 12.01
CA TYR A 117 -13.32 -16.65 12.47
C TYR A 117 -11.82 -16.88 12.26
N TRP A 118 -11.33 -18.11 12.47
CA TRP A 118 -9.94 -18.44 12.18
C TRP A 118 -9.63 -18.41 10.68
N SER A 119 -10.56 -18.85 9.83
CA SER A 119 -10.43 -18.70 8.38
C SER A 119 -10.36 -17.21 7.97
N LEU A 120 -11.15 -16.35 8.58
CA LEU A 120 -11.11 -14.90 8.36
C LEU A 120 -9.77 -14.31 8.83
N MET A 121 -9.27 -14.69 10.00
CA MET A 121 -7.96 -14.26 10.51
C MET A 121 -6.81 -14.64 9.57
N LEU A 122 -6.82 -15.87 9.03
CA LEU A 122 -5.81 -16.36 8.10
C LEU A 122 -5.88 -15.61 6.76
N ARG A 123 -7.07 -15.40 6.21
CA ARG A 123 -7.26 -14.57 5.01
C ARG A 123 -6.79 -13.14 5.27
N TYR A 124 -7.12 -12.57 6.43
CA TYR A 124 -6.67 -11.24 6.84
C TYR A 124 -5.15 -11.13 6.91
N CYS A 125 -4.46 -12.15 7.43
CA CYS A 125 -3.00 -12.19 7.43
C CYS A 125 -2.43 -12.02 6.01
N PHE A 126 -2.99 -12.72 5.02
CA PHE A 126 -2.56 -12.59 3.62
C PHE A 126 -3.02 -11.28 2.96
N TYR A 127 -4.17 -10.72 3.38
CA TYR A 127 -4.62 -9.39 2.99
C TYR A 127 -3.63 -8.30 3.44
N LEU A 128 -3.06 -8.41 4.65
CA LEU A 128 -2.00 -7.49 5.09
C LEU A 128 -0.83 -7.46 4.11
N ARG A 129 -0.45 -8.61 3.55
CA ARG A 129 0.73 -8.72 2.68
C ARG A 129 0.44 -8.48 1.21
N ASN A 130 -0.79 -8.62 0.76
CA ASN A 130 -1.11 -8.66 -0.66
C ASN A 130 -0.56 -7.43 -1.43
N LEU A 131 0.36 -7.71 -2.37
CA LEU A 131 1.00 -6.70 -3.23
C LEU A 131 0.31 -6.54 -4.59
N ARG A 132 -0.54 -7.51 -4.98
CA ARG A 132 -1.04 -7.68 -6.36
C ARG A 132 -2.55 -7.51 -6.49
N GLY A 133 -3.13 -6.63 -5.72
CA GLY A 133 -4.55 -6.37 -5.69
C GLY A 133 -4.90 -5.55 -4.47
N GLU A 134 -6.15 -5.57 -4.08
CA GLU A 134 -6.57 -4.95 -2.84
C GLU A 134 -5.84 -5.58 -1.64
N GLY A 135 -5.30 -4.75 -0.77
CA GLY A 135 -4.57 -5.16 0.42
C GLY A 135 -3.73 -4.04 1.01
N LYS A 136 -3.29 -4.22 2.25
CA LYS A 136 -2.56 -3.18 2.99
C LYS A 136 -1.11 -3.01 2.54
N LYS A 137 -0.49 -4.01 1.87
CA LYS A 137 0.94 -4.05 1.50
C LYS A 137 1.88 -3.92 2.71
N GLU A 138 1.42 -4.34 3.88
CA GLU A 138 2.18 -4.27 5.12
C GLU A 138 3.08 -5.49 5.30
N ARG A 139 4.37 -5.26 5.40
CA ARG A 139 5.37 -6.34 5.44
C ARG A 139 5.62 -6.83 6.85
N LEU A 140 5.95 -5.94 7.78
CA LEU A 140 6.33 -6.33 9.14
C LEU A 140 5.13 -6.81 9.96
N LEU A 141 3.99 -6.18 9.75
CA LEU A 141 2.74 -6.56 10.41
C LEU A 141 2.26 -7.93 9.94
N PHE A 142 2.47 -8.26 8.65
CA PHE A 142 2.25 -9.62 8.13
C PHE A 142 3.12 -10.65 8.85
N TYR A 143 4.42 -10.40 8.99
CA TYR A 143 5.32 -11.35 9.67
C TYR A 143 4.95 -11.53 11.14
N TYR A 144 4.62 -10.44 11.81
CA TYR A 144 4.14 -10.48 13.19
C TYR A 144 2.90 -11.39 13.32
N LEU A 145 1.88 -11.15 12.49
CA LEU A 145 0.64 -11.92 12.56
C LEU A 145 0.85 -13.38 12.14
N PHE A 146 1.69 -13.62 11.14
CA PHE A 146 2.04 -14.98 10.70
C PHE A 146 2.75 -15.78 11.82
N GLU A 147 3.64 -15.15 12.59
CA GLU A 147 4.28 -15.75 13.75
C GLU A 147 3.26 -16.08 14.86
N LYS A 148 2.30 -15.20 15.13
CA LYS A 148 1.22 -15.46 16.08
C LYS A 148 0.31 -16.62 15.63
N ILE A 149 -0.01 -16.67 14.35
CA ILE A 149 -0.76 -17.78 13.75
C ILE A 149 0.02 -19.10 13.87
N HIS A 150 1.31 -19.08 13.58
CA HIS A 150 2.17 -20.28 13.72
C HIS A 150 2.17 -20.81 15.15
N ALA A 151 2.16 -19.94 16.16
CA ALA A 151 2.08 -20.38 17.55
C ALA A 151 0.78 -21.13 17.90
N VAL A 152 -0.31 -20.86 17.17
CA VAL A 152 -1.62 -21.52 17.38
C VAL A 152 -1.82 -22.71 16.43
N PHE A 153 -1.43 -22.57 15.17
CA PHE A 153 -1.62 -23.56 14.09
C PHE A 153 -0.31 -23.80 13.32
N PRO A 154 0.67 -24.52 13.90
CA PRO A 154 1.98 -24.71 13.25
C PRO A 154 1.90 -25.44 11.92
N LYS A 155 1.10 -26.50 11.79
CA LYS A 155 0.95 -27.26 10.53
C LYS A 155 0.27 -26.43 9.44
N THR A 156 -0.74 -25.63 9.82
CA THR A 156 -1.42 -24.73 8.89
C THR A 156 -0.49 -23.63 8.42
N ALA A 157 0.29 -23.03 9.32
CA ALA A 157 1.28 -22.02 8.96
C ALA A 157 2.36 -22.59 8.02
N GLU A 158 2.89 -23.80 8.30
CA GLU A 158 3.81 -24.52 7.42
C GLU A 158 3.23 -24.68 6.01
N ALA A 159 1.99 -25.19 5.91
CA ALA A 159 1.31 -25.42 4.63
C ALA A 159 1.04 -24.12 3.84
N LEU A 160 0.91 -22.97 4.52
CA LEU A 160 0.67 -21.67 3.91
C LEU A 160 1.96 -20.99 3.38
N VAL A 161 3.15 -21.43 3.78
CA VAL A 161 4.42 -20.80 3.35
C VAL A 161 4.55 -20.70 1.83
N PRO A 162 4.24 -21.73 1.01
CA PRO A 162 4.34 -21.63 -0.45
C PRO A 162 3.45 -20.54 -1.06
N LEU A 163 2.30 -20.23 -0.46
CA LEU A 163 1.39 -19.20 -0.94
C LEU A 163 1.92 -17.76 -0.74
N ILE A 164 2.89 -17.57 0.15
CA ILE A 164 3.45 -16.22 0.44
C ILE A 164 3.98 -15.56 -0.83
N ILE A 165 4.51 -16.30 -1.78
CA ILE A 165 5.04 -15.76 -3.04
C ILE A 165 3.92 -15.16 -3.90
N ASP A 166 2.71 -15.72 -3.85
CA ASP A 166 1.58 -15.26 -4.64
C ASP A 166 1.01 -13.93 -4.15
N TYR A 167 1.14 -13.66 -2.85
CA TYR A 167 0.68 -12.41 -2.23
C TYR A 167 1.82 -11.41 -1.98
N GLY A 168 3.02 -11.90 -1.77
CA GLY A 168 4.24 -11.14 -1.51
C GLY A 168 5.31 -11.33 -2.59
N TYR A 169 6.51 -11.72 -2.16
CA TYR A 169 7.66 -12.01 -3.02
C TYR A 169 8.67 -12.93 -2.33
N PHE A 170 9.66 -13.45 -3.07
CA PHE A 170 10.64 -14.38 -2.52
C PHE A 170 11.43 -13.87 -1.29
N GLY A 171 11.70 -12.58 -1.20
CA GLY A 171 12.36 -12.01 -0.02
C GLY A 171 11.54 -12.08 1.28
N ASP A 172 10.26 -12.45 1.22
CA ASP A 172 9.48 -12.76 2.41
C ASP A 172 9.87 -14.12 2.99
N LEU A 173 10.26 -15.08 2.15
CA LEU A 173 10.81 -16.37 2.60
C LEU A 173 12.14 -16.19 3.34
N ASP A 174 13.02 -15.30 2.87
CA ASP A 174 14.28 -14.99 3.57
C ASP A 174 14.00 -14.49 4.98
N HIS A 175 12.98 -13.64 5.13
CA HIS A 175 12.58 -13.13 6.44
C HIS A 175 12.08 -14.22 7.37
N LEU A 176 11.26 -15.15 6.88
CA LEU A 176 10.78 -16.29 7.67
C LEU A 176 11.94 -17.16 8.15
N ILE A 177 12.90 -17.46 7.27
CA ILE A 177 14.08 -18.28 7.59
C ILE A 177 14.94 -17.61 8.67
N ILE A 178 15.11 -16.28 8.60
CA ILE A 178 16.01 -15.56 9.50
C ILE A 178 15.36 -15.27 10.85
N ASN A 179 14.09 -14.89 10.87
CA ASN A 179 13.45 -14.30 12.04
C ASN A 179 12.50 -15.24 12.77
N ILE A 180 11.66 -16.01 12.08
CA ILE A 180 10.72 -16.95 12.75
C ILE A 180 11.49 -18.13 13.31
N LYS A 181 12.49 -18.66 12.56
CA LYS A 181 13.39 -19.73 13.01
C LYS A 181 12.71 -21.05 13.41
N ALA A 182 11.40 -21.17 13.27
CA ALA A 182 10.69 -22.40 13.48
C ALA A 182 11.08 -23.40 12.38
N LYS A 183 11.49 -24.63 12.77
CA LYS A 183 12.11 -25.60 11.85
C LYS A 183 11.18 -26.00 10.70
N ASP A 184 9.89 -26.15 10.96
CA ASP A 184 8.84 -26.46 10.01
C ASP A 184 8.70 -25.33 8.96
N VAL A 185 8.54 -24.09 9.40
CA VAL A 185 8.44 -22.91 8.53
C VAL A 185 9.72 -22.71 7.71
N VAL A 186 10.90 -22.88 8.34
CA VAL A 186 12.19 -22.78 7.64
C VAL A 186 12.29 -23.83 6.54
N ASN A 187 11.97 -25.10 6.84
CA ASN A 187 11.99 -26.17 5.85
C ASN A 187 11.00 -25.93 4.71
N ALA A 188 9.78 -25.47 5.00
CA ALA A 188 8.78 -25.14 3.99
C ALA A 188 9.26 -24.00 3.07
N ALA A 189 9.91 -22.98 3.64
CA ALA A 189 10.48 -21.86 2.86
C ALA A 189 11.64 -22.30 1.95
N LEU A 190 12.55 -23.13 2.47
CA LEU A 190 13.67 -23.72 1.69
C LEU A 190 13.15 -24.65 0.59
N SER A 191 12.18 -25.50 0.88
CA SER A 191 11.52 -26.37 -0.10
C SER A 191 10.81 -25.56 -1.19
N THR A 192 10.20 -24.44 -0.84
CA THR A 192 9.58 -23.52 -1.79
C THR A 192 10.62 -22.92 -2.74
N TYR A 193 11.76 -22.45 -2.23
CA TYR A 193 12.89 -22.00 -3.09
C TYR A 193 13.38 -23.12 -4.00
N ALA A 194 13.58 -24.33 -3.45
CA ALA A 194 14.06 -25.48 -4.22
C ALA A 194 13.11 -25.84 -5.37
N LYS A 195 11.81 -25.84 -5.12
CA LYS A 195 10.78 -26.10 -6.14
C LYS A 195 10.90 -25.12 -7.33
N TYR A 196 11.00 -23.83 -7.06
CA TYR A 196 11.10 -22.82 -8.12
C TYR A 196 12.44 -22.85 -8.86
N LEU A 197 13.56 -23.03 -8.14
CA LEU A 197 14.87 -23.14 -8.76
C LEU A 197 15.01 -24.43 -9.58
N ASN A 198 14.40 -25.54 -9.16
CA ASN A 198 14.33 -26.77 -9.96
C ASN A 198 13.57 -26.53 -11.26
N ALA A 199 12.40 -25.88 -11.18
CA ALA A 199 11.61 -25.57 -12.37
C ALA A 199 12.37 -24.67 -13.35
N ASP A 200 13.09 -23.67 -12.84
CA ASP A 200 13.94 -22.78 -13.64
C ASP A 200 15.10 -23.55 -14.28
N CYS A 201 15.78 -24.44 -13.53
CA CYS A 201 16.86 -25.28 -14.04
C CYS A 201 16.38 -26.24 -15.14
N LEU A 202 15.22 -26.84 -14.97
CA LEU A 202 14.62 -27.71 -16.02
C LEU A 202 14.37 -26.93 -17.31
N GLN A 203 13.90 -25.69 -17.23
CA GLN A 203 13.67 -24.85 -18.43
C GLN A 203 14.95 -24.36 -19.11
N VAL A 204 16.02 -24.13 -18.33
CA VAL A 204 17.27 -23.52 -18.83
C VAL A 204 18.33 -24.55 -19.17
N PHE A 205 18.47 -25.59 -18.33
CA PHE A 205 19.51 -26.64 -18.48
C PHE A 205 18.96 -27.99 -18.94
N GLY A 206 17.63 -28.18 -18.92
CA GLY A 206 16.99 -29.48 -19.14
C GLY A 206 17.24 -30.49 -18.02
N LYS A 207 17.66 -30.05 -16.84
CA LYS A 207 18.02 -30.87 -15.68
C LYS A 207 17.56 -30.20 -14.38
N GLU A 208 17.31 -31.00 -13.37
CA GLU A 208 17.06 -30.49 -12.01
C GLU A 208 18.29 -29.80 -11.41
N LEU A 209 18.08 -28.91 -10.44
CA LEU A 209 19.12 -28.12 -9.78
C LEU A 209 20.31 -28.99 -9.32
N VAL A 210 20.02 -30.11 -8.70
CA VAL A 210 21.04 -31.04 -8.19
C VAL A 210 21.74 -31.86 -9.26
N ALA A 211 21.26 -31.88 -10.48
CA ALA A 211 21.85 -32.60 -11.61
C ALA A 211 22.66 -31.70 -12.58
N VAL A 212 22.61 -30.36 -12.40
CA VAL A 212 23.38 -29.41 -13.21
C VAL A 212 24.84 -29.41 -12.75
N THR A 213 25.81 -29.76 -13.61
CA THR A 213 27.24 -29.74 -13.26
C THR A 213 27.84 -28.33 -13.34
N ILE A 214 29.04 -28.15 -12.75
CA ILE A 214 29.77 -26.87 -12.83
C ILE A 214 30.08 -26.56 -14.29
N GLU A 215 30.56 -27.53 -15.06
CA GLU A 215 30.95 -27.37 -16.47
C GLU A 215 29.77 -26.87 -17.30
N GLN A 216 28.57 -27.46 -17.09
CA GLN A 216 27.37 -27.03 -17.78
C GLN A 216 26.98 -25.59 -17.42
N ALA A 217 27.05 -25.25 -16.12
CA ALA A 217 26.73 -23.91 -15.65
C ALA A 217 27.74 -22.87 -16.15
N VAL A 218 29.04 -23.21 -16.19
CA VAL A 218 30.09 -22.34 -16.72
C VAL A 218 29.93 -22.17 -18.23
N ALA A 219 29.69 -23.26 -18.98
CA ALA A 219 29.49 -23.21 -20.43
C ALA A 219 28.30 -22.30 -20.78
N LEU A 220 27.15 -22.44 -20.08
CA LEU A 220 26.03 -21.57 -20.29
C LEU A 220 26.31 -20.10 -19.92
N ASN A 221 27.01 -19.86 -18.80
CA ASN A 221 27.38 -18.49 -18.40
C ASN A 221 28.26 -17.83 -19.48
N ASN A 222 29.24 -18.57 -20.05
CA ASN A 222 30.10 -18.04 -21.09
C ASN A 222 29.31 -17.79 -22.39
N LYS A 223 28.40 -18.69 -22.75
CA LYS A 223 27.50 -18.51 -23.88
C LYS A 223 26.64 -17.24 -23.72
N LEU A 224 25.95 -17.08 -22.58
CA LEU A 224 25.09 -15.94 -22.33
C LEU A 224 25.87 -14.61 -22.30
N LYS A 225 27.14 -14.61 -21.85
CA LYS A 225 28.00 -13.43 -21.87
C LYS A 225 28.39 -13.01 -23.27
N ALA A 226 28.53 -13.96 -24.19
CA ALA A 226 28.88 -13.69 -25.59
C ALA A 226 27.69 -13.24 -26.43
N MET A 227 26.48 -13.48 -25.96
CA MET A 227 25.23 -13.13 -26.65
C MET A 227 24.90 -11.64 -26.47
N LYS A 228 24.32 -11.03 -27.49
CA LYS A 228 23.63 -9.74 -27.37
C LYS A 228 22.34 -9.90 -26.59
N VAL A 229 21.78 -8.78 -26.12
CA VAL A 229 20.54 -8.80 -25.30
C VAL A 229 19.38 -9.43 -26.03
N GLU A 230 19.21 -9.12 -27.33
CA GLU A 230 18.16 -9.68 -28.18
C GLU A 230 18.30 -11.21 -28.34
N GLU A 231 19.53 -11.70 -28.43
CA GLU A 231 19.80 -13.16 -28.52
C GLU A 231 19.48 -13.87 -27.20
N VAL A 232 19.76 -13.21 -26.05
CA VAL A 232 19.37 -13.74 -24.72
C VAL A 232 17.84 -13.75 -24.59
N GLN A 233 17.15 -12.71 -25.04
CA GLN A 233 15.70 -12.64 -25.05
C GLN A 233 15.08 -13.77 -25.90
N GLU A 234 15.61 -14.02 -27.08
CA GLU A 234 15.17 -15.14 -27.92
C GLU A 234 15.47 -16.50 -27.27
N PHE A 235 16.62 -16.65 -26.61
CA PHE A 235 16.97 -17.88 -25.87
C PHE A 235 15.99 -18.19 -24.73
N VAL A 236 15.47 -17.15 -24.04
CA VAL A 236 14.52 -17.32 -22.93
C VAL A 236 13.05 -17.23 -23.36
N LYS A 237 12.80 -16.99 -24.64
CA LYS A 237 11.45 -16.88 -25.18
C LYS A 237 10.63 -18.14 -24.90
N GLY A 238 9.45 -17.97 -24.38
CA GLY A 238 8.56 -19.08 -23.96
C GLY A 238 8.93 -19.76 -22.64
N LYS A 239 10.06 -19.44 -22.02
CA LYS A 239 10.42 -19.94 -20.70
C LYS A 239 9.75 -19.08 -19.62
N LYS A 240 9.10 -19.73 -18.66
CA LYS A 240 8.45 -19.06 -17.50
C LYS A 240 9.37 -19.11 -16.29
N LEU A 241 10.43 -18.30 -16.32
CA LEU A 241 11.41 -18.26 -15.22
C LEU A 241 10.88 -17.51 -14.02
N SER A 242 11.13 -18.06 -12.84
CA SER A 242 10.77 -17.43 -11.57
C SER A 242 11.80 -16.38 -11.15
N LEU A 243 11.45 -15.55 -10.16
CA LEU A 243 12.42 -14.61 -9.55
C LEU A 243 13.24 -15.24 -8.41
N ALA A 244 13.15 -16.55 -8.19
CA ALA A 244 13.88 -17.23 -7.10
C ALA A 244 15.38 -16.98 -7.18
N ALA A 245 15.98 -17.14 -8.37
CA ALA A 245 17.41 -16.90 -8.59
C ALA A 245 17.86 -15.45 -8.37
N LYS A 246 16.95 -14.47 -8.53
CA LYS A 246 17.22 -13.06 -8.23
C LYS A 246 17.27 -12.81 -6.73
N HIS A 247 16.40 -13.45 -5.96
CA HIS A 247 16.20 -13.18 -4.54
C HIS A 247 17.08 -14.01 -3.64
N ILE A 248 17.33 -15.29 -3.97
CA ILE A 248 18.16 -16.13 -3.11
C ILE A 248 19.54 -15.48 -2.85
N PRO A 249 19.99 -15.38 -1.58
CA PRO A 249 21.20 -14.67 -1.23
C PRO A 249 22.46 -15.29 -1.87
N ARG A 250 23.33 -14.41 -2.37
CA ARG A 250 24.61 -14.78 -2.99
C ARG A 250 25.78 -14.53 -2.04
N GLU A 251 26.94 -15.02 -2.43
CA GLU A 251 28.20 -14.75 -1.73
C GLU A 251 28.45 -13.25 -1.58
N GLY A 252 28.87 -12.83 -0.38
CA GLY A 252 29.09 -11.41 -0.07
C GLY A 252 27.84 -10.61 0.32
N LYS A 253 26.64 -11.17 0.21
CA LYS A 253 25.40 -10.55 0.76
C LYS A 253 25.18 -10.95 2.21
N LYS A 254 24.42 -10.12 2.93
CA LYS A 254 24.21 -10.16 4.38
C LYS A 254 23.54 -11.43 4.87
N ASP A 255 22.73 -12.06 4.04
CA ASP A 255 21.90 -13.22 4.42
C ASP A 255 22.59 -14.54 4.06
N GLN A 256 23.87 -14.68 4.47
CA GLN A 256 24.63 -15.91 4.26
C GLN A 256 23.99 -17.14 4.92
N LEU A 257 23.20 -16.92 5.99
CA LEU A 257 22.48 -17.98 6.68
C LEU A 257 21.47 -18.67 5.74
N VAL A 258 20.64 -17.89 5.03
CA VAL A 258 19.64 -18.44 4.08
C VAL A 258 20.32 -19.30 3.03
N ARG A 259 21.42 -18.82 2.43
CA ARG A 259 22.20 -19.57 1.45
C ARG A 259 22.78 -20.85 2.04
N LYS A 260 23.36 -20.77 3.25
CA LYS A 260 23.92 -21.96 3.93
C LYS A 260 22.86 -23.02 4.12
N LEU A 261 21.73 -22.64 4.74
CA LEU A 261 20.60 -23.53 5.01
C LEU A 261 20.01 -24.09 3.70
N PHE A 262 19.92 -23.25 2.65
CA PHE A 262 19.43 -23.69 1.36
C PHE A 262 20.34 -24.77 0.74
N ILE A 263 21.66 -24.57 0.77
CA ILE A 263 22.62 -25.57 0.25
C ILE A 263 22.52 -26.87 1.03
N GLU A 264 22.44 -26.79 2.36
CA GLU A 264 22.28 -27.98 3.22
C GLU A 264 20.95 -28.71 2.98
N HIS A 265 19.87 -27.96 2.65
CA HIS A 265 18.55 -28.52 2.37
C HIS A 265 18.43 -29.13 0.96
N ALA A 266 18.98 -28.43 -0.06
CA ALA A 266 18.73 -28.77 -1.47
C ALA A 266 19.73 -29.81 -2.03
N PHE A 267 20.94 -29.94 -1.46
CA PHE A 267 21.97 -30.84 -1.98
C PHE A 267 22.18 -32.05 -1.07
N PRO A 268 22.34 -33.28 -1.62
CA PRO A 268 22.52 -34.50 -0.85
C PRO A 268 23.74 -34.45 0.08
N LEU A 269 23.64 -35.15 1.22
CA LEU A 269 24.70 -35.21 2.25
C LEU A 269 26.03 -35.76 1.73
N ASP A 270 26.02 -36.70 0.78
CA ASP A 270 27.21 -37.29 0.18
C ASP A 270 28.00 -36.28 -0.66
N ASP A 271 27.34 -35.30 -1.26
CA ASP A 271 27.98 -34.19 -1.97
C ASP A 271 28.53 -33.14 -1.00
N GLN A 272 28.10 -33.11 0.26
CA GLN A 272 28.56 -32.14 1.26
C GLN A 272 29.98 -32.33 1.74
N LYS A 273 30.65 -33.48 1.43
CA LYS A 273 32.06 -33.70 1.70
C LYS A 273 32.99 -32.66 1.02
N ASN A 274 32.49 -31.98 -0.01
CA ASN A 274 33.17 -30.87 -0.66
C ASN A 274 32.31 -29.60 -0.73
N LEU A 275 32.00 -29.01 0.42
CA LEU A 275 31.16 -27.82 0.56
C LEU A 275 31.62 -26.64 -0.33
N SER A 276 32.94 -26.50 -0.56
CA SER A 276 33.47 -25.48 -1.44
C SER A 276 33.05 -25.69 -2.90
N PHE A 277 33.06 -26.93 -3.36
CA PHE A 277 32.62 -27.31 -4.70
C PHE A 277 31.12 -27.07 -4.90
N ILE A 278 30.28 -27.43 -3.91
CA ILE A 278 28.83 -27.18 -3.97
C ILE A 278 28.52 -25.69 -3.99
N LYS A 279 29.18 -24.87 -3.14
CA LYS A 279 29.06 -23.41 -3.15
C LYS A 279 29.42 -22.81 -4.51
N GLN A 280 30.50 -23.31 -5.13
CA GLN A 280 30.91 -22.86 -6.45
C GLN A 280 29.89 -23.24 -7.53
N ARG A 281 29.43 -24.50 -7.54
CA ARG A 281 28.39 -25.00 -8.42
C ARG A 281 27.13 -24.18 -8.32
N PHE A 282 26.60 -24.00 -7.10
CA PHE A 282 25.43 -23.16 -6.82
C PHE A 282 25.60 -21.74 -7.36
N ARG A 283 26.75 -21.09 -7.10
CA ARG A 283 27.05 -19.75 -7.61
C ARG A 283 26.94 -19.66 -9.12
N TYR A 284 27.52 -20.62 -9.86
CA TYR A 284 27.47 -20.61 -11.34
C TYR A 284 26.04 -20.85 -11.86
N ILE A 285 25.27 -21.75 -11.25
CA ILE A 285 23.89 -22.00 -11.62
C ILE A 285 23.04 -20.73 -11.41
N ILE A 286 23.10 -20.14 -10.22
CA ILE A 286 22.32 -18.91 -9.91
C ILE A 286 22.75 -17.75 -10.80
N THR A 287 24.03 -17.65 -11.18
CA THR A 287 24.50 -16.63 -12.11
C THR A 287 23.88 -16.82 -13.49
N ALA A 288 23.85 -18.04 -14.03
CA ALA A 288 23.25 -18.34 -15.33
C ALA A 288 21.74 -18.04 -15.32
N LEU A 289 21.01 -18.54 -14.33
CA LEU A 289 19.58 -18.27 -14.19
C LEU A 289 19.29 -16.76 -14.08
N THR A 290 20.11 -16.03 -13.35
CA THR A 290 19.91 -14.57 -13.20
C THR A 290 20.24 -13.83 -14.51
N GLN A 291 21.20 -14.31 -15.32
CA GLN A 291 21.46 -13.77 -16.66
C GLN A 291 20.28 -14.00 -17.59
N CYS A 292 19.67 -15.17 -17.53
CA CYS A 292 18.43 -15.47 -18.27
C CYS A 292 17.26 -14.56 -17.88
N LEU A 293 17.21 -14.11 -16.62
CA LEU A 293 16.14 -13.19 -16.17
C LEU A 293 16.29 -11.76 -16.73
N GLY A 294 17.44 -11.37 -17.24
CA GLY A 294 17.67 -10.05 -17.83
C GLY A 294 17.36 -8.89 -16.89
N VAL A 295 17.63 -9.06 -15.57
CA VAL A 295 17.31 -8.02 -14.58
C VAL A 295 18.16 -6.77 -14.75
N GLY A 296 17.55 -5.59 -14.67
CA GLY A 296 18.22 -4.31 -14.91
C GLY A 296 19.47 -4.08 -14.04
N GLU A 297 19.49 -4.60 -12.81
CA GLU A 297 20.65 -4.49 -11.91
C GLU A 297 21.91 -5.18 -12.46
N GLN A 298 21.77 -6.17 -13.34
CA GLN A 298 22.91 -6.80 -14.00
C GLN A 298 23.49 -5.93 -15.12
N MET A 299 22.61 -5.28 -15.89
CA MET A 299 23.03 -4.35 -16.96
C MET A 299 23.69 -3.09 -16.38
N MET A 300 23.47 -2.81 -15.09
CA MET A 300 24.10 -1.70 -14.37
C MET A 300 25.47 -2.05 -13.76
N THR A 301 25.94 -3.29 -13.82
CA THR A 301 27.21 -3.68 -13.18
C THR A 301 28.42 -3.13 -13.90
N THR A 302 29.49 -2.80 -13.14
CA THR A 302 30.73 -2.24 -13.67
C THR A 302 31.55 -3.31 -14.39
N SER A 303 31.88 -3.10 -15.66
CA SER A 303 32.91 -3.85 -16.36
C SER A 303 34.30 -3.55 -15.75
N GLY A 304 35.11 -4.57 -15.54
CA GLY A 304 36.50 -4.42 -15.04
C GLY A 304 36.95 -5.53 -14.12
N LYS A 305 36.03 -6.35 -13.58
CA LYS A 305 36.39 -7.61 -12.92
C LYS A 305 36.23 -8.75 -13.93
N ALA A 306 37.25 -9.59 -14.06
CA ALA A 306 37.17 -10.77 -14.91
C ALA A 306 35.89 -11.56 -14.65
N GLY A 307 35.05 -11.65 -15.68
CA GLY A 307 33.78 -12.37 -15.58
C GLY A 307 32.47 -11.52 -15.46
N SER A 308 32.53 -10.18 -15.46
CA SER A 308 31.32 -9.35 -15.54
C SER A 308 30.80 -9.28 -16.98
N ILE A 309 29.46 -9.25 -17.13
CA ILE A 309 28.78 -8.94 -18.39
C ILE A 309 29.23 -7.54 -18.82
N GLN A 310 29.42 -7.34 -20.13
CA GLN A 310 29.64 -6.01 -20.68
C GLN A 310 28.48 -5.11 -20.24
N ARG A 311 28.80 -3.94 -19.70
CA ARG A 311 27.77 -2.95 -19.33
C ARG A 311 26.94 -2.59 -20.55
N ASP A 312 25.66 -2.61 -20.36
CA ASP A 312 24.76 -2.14 -21.39
C ASP A 312 23.54 -1.46 -20.74
N TRP A 313 23.78 -0.28 -20.20
CA TRP A 313 22.73 0.54 -19.61
C TRP A 313 21.65 0.91 -20.63
N ALA A 314 22.06 1.09 -21.90
CA ALA A 314 21.16 1.42 -22.97
C ALA A 314 20.19 0.30 -23.30
N SER A 315 20.53 -0.95 -23.01
CA SER A 315 19.68 -2.13 -23.23
C SER A 315 18.67 -2.39 -22.12
N ILE A 316 18.61 -1.55 -21.08
CA ILE A 316 17.57 -1.67 -20.06
C ILE A 316 16.21 -1.30 -20.69
N GLU A 317 15.30 -2.26 -20.76
CA GLU A 317 13.92 -2.06 -21.22
C GLU A 317 13.09 -1.31 -20.17
N MET A 318 13.04 0.02 -20.28
CA MET A 318 12.45 0.90 -19.27
C MET A 318 10.95 0.68 -19.10
N ASP A 319 10.23 0.33 -20.16
CA ASP A 319 8.80 0.02 -20.17
C ASP A 319 8.47 -1.32 -19.49
N ARG A 320 9.43 -2.24 -19.42
CA ARG A 320 9.30 -3.54 -18.72
C ARG A 320 9.90 -3.53 -17.34
N ALA A 321 10.78 -2.58 -17.06
CA ALA A 321 11.46 -2.47 -15.77
C ALA A 321 10.47 -2.34 -14.61
N PRO A 322 10.69 -3.07 -13.48
CA PRO A 322 9.84 -2.94 -12.31
C PRO A 322 9.85 -1.52 -11.75
N ALA A 323 8.70 -0.99 -11.34
CA ALA A 323 8.59 0.35 -10.78
C ALA A 323 9.54 0.59 -9.58
N GLY A 324 9.71 -0.43 -8.72
CA GLY A 324 10.66 -0.38 -7.59
C GLY A 324 12.12 -0.25 -8.02
N PHE A 325 12.53 -0.94 -9.09
CA PHE A 325 13.87 -0.81 -9.68
C PHE A 325 14.09 0.62 -10.21
N LEU A 326 13.13 1.13 -10.97
CA LEU A 326 13.18 2.50 -11.52
C LEU A 326 13.30 3.54 -10.40
N ALA A 327 12.51 3.42 -9.35
CA ALA A 327 12.53 4.35 -8.20
C ALA A 327 13.86 4.26 -7.42
N GLN A 328 14.37 3.04 -7.18
CA GLN A 328 15.62 2.82 -6.44
C GLN A 328 16.84 3.36 -7.19
N HIS A 329 16.85 3.26 -8.51
CA HIS A 329 17.98 3.62 -9.35
C HIS A 329 17.77 4.94 -10.13
N ARG A 330 16.74 5.73 -9.77
CA ARG A 330 16.33 6.94 -10.47
C ARG A 330 17.49 7.85 -10.88
N SER A 331 18.28 8.36 -9.94
CA SER A 331 19.41 9.26 -10.25
C SER A 331 20.47 8.59 -11.14
N ALA A 332 20.64 7.29 -11.02
CA ALA A 332 21.59 6.55 -11.86
C ALA A 332 21.05 6.39 -13.29
N LEU A 333 19.79 6.07 -13.46
CA LEU A 333 19.12 5.94 -14.76
C LEU A 333 18.98 7.28 -15.49
N LEU A 334 18.71 8.35 -14.73
CA LEU A 334 18.69 9.73 -15.24
C LEU A 334 20.11 10.26 -15.51
N ASN A 335 21.15 9.53 -15.16
CA ASN A 335 22.54 9.96 -15.25
C ASN A 335 22.83 11.26 -14.48
N GLU A 336 22.16 11.45 -13.33
CA GLU A 336 22.25 12.67 -12.51
C GLU A 336 22.95 12.43 -11.18
N ILE A 337 23.69 13.43 -10.70
CA ILE A 337 24.21 13.49 -9.34
C ILE A 337 23.09 14.06 -8.46
N LYS A 338 22.72 13.32 -7.41
CA LYS A 338 21.64 13.71 -6.52
C LYS A 338 21.90 15.07 -5.88
N ASN A 339 20.86 15.91 -5.87
CA ASN A 339 20.88 17.29 -5.32
C ASN A 339 21.88 18.24 -6.01
N THR A 340 22.28 17.97 -7.25
CA THR A 340 23.16 18.84 -8.04
C THR A 340 22.37 19.35 -9.25
N PRO A 341 22.13 20.67 -9.37
CA PRO A 341 21.45 21.23 -10.52
C PRO A 341 22.21 20.93 -11.83
N LEU A 342 21.46 20.75 -12.90
CA LEU A 342 22.01 20.57 -14.25
C LEU A 342 22.26 21.93 -14.90
N THR A 343 23.38 22.05 -15.57
CA THR A 343 23.61 23.17 -16.50
C THR A 343 22.78 22.97 -17.78
N GLN A 344 22.61 24.02 -18.57
CA GLN A 344 21.88 23.95 -19.85
C GLN A 344 22.45 22.87 -20.79
N ALA A 345 23.78 22.71 -20.82
CA ALA A 345 24.47 21.70 -21.64
C ALA A 345 24.27 20.27 -21.13
N GLU A 346 23.88 20.07 -19.86
CA GLU A 346 23.68 18.78 -19.22
C GLU A 346 22.21 18.30 -19.23
N LEU A 347 21.28 19.11 -19.71
CA LEU A 347 19.86 18.76 -19.71
C LEU A 347 19.58 17.43 -20.44
N ASP A 348 20.24 17.21 -21.58
CA ASP A 348 20.06 15.99 -22.38
C ASP A 348 20.96 14.83 -21.96
N THR A 349 22.13 15.13 -21.38
CA THR A 349 23.17 14.13 -21.10
C THR A 349 23.22 13.69 -19.64
N GLY A 350 22.75 14.53 -18.72
CA GLY A 350 23.00 14.40 -17.30
C GLY A 350 24.44 14.82 -16.93
N ASN A 351 24.72 14.85 -15.62
CA ASN A 351 26.01 15.33 -15.07
C ASN A 351 26.83 14.25 -14.33
N ARG A 352 26.35 12.98 -14.32
CA ARG A 352 26.99 11.91 -13.55
C ARG A 352 28.10 11.17 -14.31
N SER A 353 27.89 10.95 -15.62
CA SER A 353 28.84 10.25 -16.47
C SER A 353 28.79 10.80 -17.89
N LYS A 354 29.94 10.86 -18.55
CA LYS A 354 30.07 11.20 -19.97
C LYS A 354 30.07 9.96 -20.89
N ASP A 355 29.85 8.78 -20.31
CA ASP A 355 29.79 7.52 -21.04
C ASP A 355 28.54 7.52 -21.96
N ALA A 356 28.76 7.23 -23.25
CA ALA A 356 27.71 7.24 -24.27
C ALA A 356 26.56 6.27 -23.95
N ASP A 357 26.87 5.11 -23.39
CA ASP A 357 25.90 4.10 -22.94
C ASP A 357 24.97 4.65 -21.83
N ARG A 358 25.55 5.39 -20.86
CA ARG A 358 24.81 6.05 -19.79
C ARG A 358 23.92 7.17 -20.29
N ILE A 359 24.41 7.97 -21.24
CA ILE A 359 23.64 9.03 -21.90
C ILE A 359 22.49 8.43 -22.70
N GLN A 360 22.73 7.33 -23.42
CA GLN A 360 21.69 6.66 -24.18
C GLN A 360 20.63 6.03 -23.25
N CYS A 361 21.03 5.47 -22.10
CA CYS A 361 20.10 5.01 -21.06
C CYS A 361 19.15 6.12 -20.59
N ARG A 362 19.67 7.33 -20.30
CA ARG A 362 18.86 8.51 -19.98
C ARG A 362 17.86 8.83 -21.09
N LYS A 363 18.31 8.88 -22.35
CA LYS A 363 17.45 9.15 -23.50
C LYS A 363 16.33 8.13 -23.66
N ASN A 364 16.64 6.83 -23.47
CA ASN A 364 15.64 5.76 -23.50
C ASN A 364 14.60 5.93 -22.39
N LEU A 365 15.04 6.27 -21.17
CA LEU A 365 14.15 6.54 -20.06
C LEU A 365 13.24 7.75 -20.35
N MET A 366 13.80 8.86 -20.83
CA MET A 366 13.00 10.05 -21.17
C MET A 366 11.99 9.75 -22.28
N LYS A 367 12.37 8.97 -23.29
CA LYS A 367 11.46 8.49 -24.34
C LYS A 367 10.30 7.70 -23.74
N THR A 368 10.59 6.74 -22.86
CA THR A 368 9.58 5.91 -22.19
C THR A 368 8.62 6.76 -21.35
N ILE A 369 9.12 7.81 -20.67
CA ILE A 369 8.30 8.77 -19.91
C ILE A 369 7.36 9.52 -20.86
N LEU A 370 7.88 10.05 -21.96
CA LEU A 370 7.09 10.82 -22.94
C LEU A 370 6.00 9.95 -23.61
N GLU A 371 6.29 8.68 -23.85
CA GLU A 371 5.34 7.70 -24.39
C GLU A 371 4.30 7.22 -23.34
N GLY A 372 4.40 7.65 -22.09
CA GLY A 372 3.47 7.24 -21.02
C GLY A 372 3.55 5.77 -20.64
N LYS A 373 4.69 5.11 -20.85
CA LYS A 373 4.90 3.67 -20.63
C LYS A 373 5.62 3.35 -19.32
N LEU A 374 5.96 4.35 -18.52
CA LEU A 374 6.69 4.17 -17.27
C LEU A 374 5.78 3.60 -16.17
N LYS A 375 6.19 2.53 -15.51
CA LYS A 375 5.40 1.87 -14.47
C LYS A 375 5.49 2.58 -13.13
N GLY A 376 4.35 2.73 -12.44
CA GLY A 376 4.22 3.33 -11.12
C GLY A 376 3.35 2.55 -10.13
N LEU A 377 2.34 1.79 -10.60
CA LEU A 377 1.32 1.14 -9.76
C LEU A 377 1.89 0.31 -8.59
N GLN A 378 3.02 -0.37 -8.80
CA GLN A 378 3.64 -1.25 -7.81
C GLN A 378 4.50 -0.49 -6.77
N LEU A 379 4.62 0.83 -6.89
CA LEU A 379 5.33 1.63 -5.89
C LEU A 379 4.53 1.70 -4.58
N ASP A 380 5.27 1.83 -3.50
CA ASP A 380 4.71 2.23 -2.21
C ASP A 380 4.29 3.71 -2.32
N LEU A 381 2.98 3.98 -2.21
CA LEU A 381 2.41 5.32 -2.32
C LEU A 381 3.09 6.29 -1.34
N SER A 382 3.29 5.85 -0.10
CA SER A 382 3.93 6.66 0.93
C SER A 382 5.33 7.12 0.53
N LYS A 383 6.13 6.24 -0.12
CA LYS A 383 7.47 6.61 -0.59
C LYS A 383 7.42 7.59 -1.74
N LEU A 384 6.53 7.38 -2.71
CA LEU A 384 6.37 8.27 -3.85
C LEU A 384 5.86 9.64 -3.40
N ALA A 385 4.82 9.68 -2.57
CA ALA A 385 4.24 10.90 -2.04
C ALA A 385 5.25 11.71 -1.21
N ARG A 386 6.03 11.06 -0.35
CA ARG A 386 7.06 11.74 0.46
C ARG A 386 8.21 12.31 -0.38
N GLU A 387 8.56 11.66 -1.47
CA GLU A 387 9.56 12.22 -2.39
C GLU A 387 9.01 13.46 -3.10
N ILE A 388 7.74 13.43 -3.54
CA ILE A 388 7.05 14.59 -4.12
C ILE A 388 6.94 15.72 -3.08
N ASP A 389 6.43 15.42 -1.89
CA ASP A 389 6.27 16.36 -0.79
C ASP A 389 7.57 17.07 -0.41
N LYS A 390 8.67 16.32 -0.32
CA LYS A 390 10.01 16.88 -0.05
C LYS A 390 10.38 17.97 -1.06
N HIS A 391 10.11 17.73 -2.34
CA HIS A 391 10.40 18.72 -3.38
C HIS A 391 9.43 19.90 -3.31
N VAL A 392 8.16 19.67 -3.03
CA VAL A 392 7.16 20.74 -2.84
C VAL A 392 7.54 21.64 -1.66
N LYS A 393 7.87 21.06 -0.50
CA LYS A 393 8.31 21.81 0.70
C LYS A 393 9.62 22.58 0.50
N SER A 394 10.46 22.17 -0.45
CA SER A 394 11.67 22.90 -0.84
C SER A 394 11.45 23.85 -2.03
N ASN A 395 10.22 24.23 -2.35
CA ASN A 395 9.86 25.06 -3.51
C ASN A 395 10.48 24.55 -4.83
N LEU A 396 10.54 23.22 -5.00
CA LEU A 396 11.12 22.54 -6.16
C LEU A 396 12.62 22.84 -6.37
N ALA A 397 13.30 23.39 -5.37
CA ALA A 397 14.73 23.62 -5.43
C ALA A 397 15.47 22.28 -5.66
N ASN A 398 16.44 22.31 -6.58
CA ASN A 398 17.25 21.14 -6.96
C ASN A 398 16.48 19.96 -7.59
N LEU A 399 15.23 20.17 -8.01
CA LEU A 399 14.47 19.17 -8.77
C LEU A 399 14.72 19.38 -10.26
N SER A 400 15.39 18.42 -10.93
CA SER A 400 15.56 18.48 -12.37
C SER A 400 14.24 18.28 -13.11
N SER A 401 14.11 18.83 -14.31
CA SER A 401 12.94 18.62 -15.17
C SER A 401 12.71 17.13 -15.48
N ALA A 402 13.79 16.37 -15.66
CA ALA A 402 13.73 14.93 -15.92
C ALA A 402 13.25 14.15 -14.68
N GLU A 403 13.74 14.46 -13.49
CA GLU A 403 13.27 13.83 -12.25
C GLU A 403 11.80 14.18 -11.98
N ARG A 404 11.40 15.43 -12.19
CA ARG A 404 10.00 15.88 -12.11
C ARG A 404 9.11 15.09 -13.06
N SER A 405 9.52 14.94 -14.31
CA SER A 405 8.79 14.16 -15.32
C SER A 405 8.67 12.70 -14.95
N MET A 406 9.73 12.09 -14.40
CA MET A 406 9.73 10.70 -13.98
C MET A 406 8.78 10.46 -12.81
N LEU A 407 8.82 11.28 -11.77
CA LEU A 407 7.91 11.17 -10.60
C LEU A 407 6.46 11.39 -11.02
N SER A 408 6.19 12.40 -11.87
CA SER A 408 4.85 12.66 -12.41
C SER A 408 4.33 11.52 -13.28
N ALA A 409 5.18 10.88 -14.09
CA ALA A 409 4.80 9.73 -14.90
C ALA A 409 4.48 8.50 -14.04
N GLN A 410 5.26 8.22 -12.98
CA GLN A 410 4.98 7.13 -12.05
C GLN A 410 3.68 7.36 -11.27
N TRP A 411 3.41 8.59 -10.84
CA TRP A 411 2.14 8.98 -10.24
C TRP A 411 0.97 8.77 -11.20
N LYS A 412 1.11 9.25 -12.43
CA LYS A 412 0.08 9.13 -13.46
C LYS A 412 -0.26 7.67 -13.80
N ASP A 413 0.74 6.80 -13.97
CA ASP A 413 0.52 5.36 -14.20
C ASP A 413 -0.25 4.73 -13.04
N MET A 414 0.14 5.04 -11.81
CA MET A 414 -0.56 4.55 -10.61
C MET A 414 -2.03 4.98 -10.61
N MET A 415 -2.30 6.26 -10.87
CA MET A 415 -3.64 6.83 -10.96
C MET A 415 -4.47 6.17 -12.05
N THR A 416 -3.93 6.08 -13.27
CA THR A 416 -4.62 5.52 -14.43
C THR A 416 -5.01 4.06 -14.19
N LYS A 417 -4.09 3.25 -13.66
CA LYS A 417 -4.33 1.83 -13.40
C LYS A 417 -5.38 1.59 -12.31
N ILE A 418 -5.40 2.39 -11.26
CA ILE A 418 -6.43 2.29 -10.23
C ILE A 418 -7.78 2.72 -10.80
N LYS A 419 -7.82 3.82 -11.55
CA LYS A 419 -9.05 4.27 -12.18
C LYS A 419 -9.62 3.24 -13.16
N GLU A 420 -8.78 2.66 -14.03
CA GLU A 420 -9.16 1.57 -14.93
C GLU A 420 -9.74 0.38 -14.17
N ALA A 421 -9.13 0.00 -13.03
CA ALA A 421 -9.60 -1.11 -12.21
C ALA A 421 -10.95 -0.79 -11.54
N VAL A 422 -11.13 0.44 -11.03
CA VAL A 422 -12.40 0.92 -10.47
C VAL A 422 -13.49 0.91 -11.53
N ASP A 423 -13.23 1.51 -12.70
CA ASP A 423 -14.21 1.58 -13.78
C ASP A 423 -14.63 0.18 -14.27
N ALA A 424 -13.69 -0.76 -14.35
CA ALA A 424 -13.98 -2.15 -14.70
C ALA A 424 -14.84 -2.84 -13.63
N ALA A 425 -14.54 -2.65 -12.36
CA ALA A 425 -15.29 -3.25 -11.25
C ALA A 425 -16.72 -2.70 -11.15
N VAL A 426 -16.89 -1.38 -11.26
CA VAL A 426 -18.22 -0.73 -11.28
C VAL A 426 -19.07 -1.20 -12.45
N LYS A 427 -18.44 -1.39 -13.63
CA LYS A 427 -19.14 -1.93 -14.80
C LYS A 427 -19.57 -3.39 -14.63
N ALA A 428 -18.77 -4.18 -13.91
CA ALA A 428 -19.06 -5.60 -13.66
C ALA A 428 -20.18 -5.81 -12.63
N ALA A 429 -20.29 -4.91 -11.65
CA ALA A 429 -21.29 -4.98 -10.56
C ALA A 429 -21.99 -3.62 -10.42
N PRO A 430 -22.99 -3.32 -11.27
CA PRO A 430 -23.70 -2.05 -11.21
C PRO A 430 -24.52 -1.96 -9.91
N SER A 431 -24.36 -0.83 -9.22
CA SER A 431 -25.05 -0.51 -7.97
C SER A 431 -26.15 0.53 -8.20
N THR A 432 -27.14 0.60 -7.32
CA THR A 432 -28.18 1.66 -7.33
C THR A 432 -27.59 3.04 -7.04
N ILE A 433 -26.49 3.10 -6.31
CA ILE A 433 -25.69 4.30 -6.05
C ILE A 433 -24.32 4.10 -6.69
N ASP A 434 -23.91 5.03 -7.53
CA ASP A 434 -22.56 4.94 -8.12
C ASP A 434 -21.49 5.11 -7.04
N PRO A 435 -20.67 4.07 -6.75
CA PRO A 435 -19.66 4.14 -5.70
C PRO A 435 -18.57 5.17 -5.97
N ARG A 436 -18.48 5.69 -7.21
CA ARG A 436 -17.51 6.73 -7.60
C ARG A 436 -17.96 8.13 -7.20
N ASN A 437 -19.16 8.30 -6.69
CA ASN A 437 -19.61 9.58 -6.14
C ASN A 437 -19.01 9.79 -4.75
N VAL A 438 -17.73 10.20 -4.70
CA VAL A 438 -16.96 10.38 -3.47
C VAL A 438 -16.32 11.76 -3.45
N ILE A 439 -16.40 12.42 -2.31
CA ILE A 439 -15.66 13.66 -2.02
C ILE A 439 -14.59 13.32 -0.98
N PRO A 440 -13.31 13.37 -1.33
CA PRO A 440 -12.23 13.24 -0.36
C PRO A 440 -12.22 14.42 0.62
N VAL A 441 -11.99 14.11 1.88
CA VAL A 441 -11.90 15.06 2.98
C VAL A 441 -10.60 14.82 3.70
N ILE A 442 -9.67 15.78 3.67
CA ILE A 442 -8.32 15.64 4.23
C ILE A 442 -8.22 16.38 5.54
N ASP A 443 -7.89 15.65 6.58
CA ASP A 443 -7.50 16.21 7.88
C ASP A 443 -6.09 16.81 7.79
N LEU A 444 -5.96 18.12 8.04
CA LEU A 444 -4.70 18.86 8.07
C LEU A 444 -4.38 19.39 9.47
N SER A 445 -4.90 18.75 10.51
CA SER A 445 -4.66 19.10 11.90
C SER A 445 -3.21 18.85 12.34
N GLY A 446 -2.82 19.44 13.46
CA GLY A 446 -1.47 19.28 14.04
C GLY A 446 -1.15 17.85 14.45
N SER A 447 -2.15 17.02 14.83
CA SER A 447 -1.97 15.59 15.12
C SER A 447 -1.50 14.81 13.89
N MET A 448 -2.06 15.09 12.70
CA MET A 448 -1.64 14.49 11.43
C MET A 448 -0.17 14.76 11.10
N GLN A 449 0.31 15.99 11.36
CA GLN A 449 1.71 16.34 11.19
C GLN A 449 2.60 15.66 12.24
N SER A 450 2.16 15.61 13.50
CA SER A 450 2.86 14.92 14.58
C SER A 450 2.98 13.42 14.33
N ALA A 451 1.93 12.80 13.82
CA ALA A 451 1.91 11.41 13.38
C ALA A 451 2.67 11.20 12.05
N LYS A 452 2.97 12.28 11.32
CA LYS A 452 3.62 12.28 10.00
C LYS A 452 2.82 11.49 8.95
N VAL A 453 1.52 11.65 8.96
CA VAL A 453 0.58 10.99 8.02
C VAL A 453 -0.13 11.98 7.09
N ASP A 454 0.12 13.28 7.27
CA ASP A 454 -0.37 14.37 6.43
C ASP A 454 -0.09 14.16 4.94
N VAL A 455 1.11 13.72 4.60
CA VAL A 455 1.54 13.49 3.21
C VAL A 455 0.74 12.37 2.55
N GLU A 456 0.48 11.28 3.28
CA GLU A 456 -0.33 10.17 2.81
C GLU A 456 -1.80 10.55 2.67
N ALA A 457 -2.33 11.37 3.58
CA ALA A 457 -3.68 11.90 3.48
C ALA A 457 -3.85 12.75 2.21
N VAL A 458 -2.90 13.67 1.95
CA VAL A 458 -2.90 14.49 0.73
C VAL A 458 -2.82 13.61 -0.51
N ALA A 459 -1.92 12.63 -0.54
CA ALA A 459 -1.76 11.73 -1.68
C ALA A 459 -3.03 10.93 -1.98
N LEU A 460 -3.62 10.29 -0.95
CA LEU A 460 -4.86 9.52 -1.10
C LEU A 460 -6.06 10.41 -1.46
N GLY A 461 -6.13 11.60 -0.90
CA GLY A 461 -7.17 12.58 -1.22
C GLY A 461 -7.11 13.05 -2.68
N LEU A 462 -5.93 13.38 -3.19
CA LEU A 462 -5.74 13.73 -4.60
C LEU A 462 -6.06 12.58 -5.53
N MET A 463 -5.71 11.35 -5.15
CA MET A 463 -6.08 10.15 -5.91
C MET A 463 -7.60 9.97 -5.91
N GLY A 464 -8.25 10.06 -4.76
CA GLY A 464 -9.71 9.97 -4.64
C GLY A 464 -10.42 11.02 -5.48
N ALA A 465 -9.97 12.29 -5.43
CA ALA A 465 -10.54 13.39 -6.21
C ALA A 465 -10.37 13.21 -7.74
N SER A 466 -9.34 12.47 -8.17
CA SER A 466 -9.12 12.17 -9.59
C SER A 466 -9.96 10.99 -10.11
N ILE A 467 -10.26 10.02 -9.24
CA ILE A 467 -11.07 8.83 -9.58
C ILE A 467 -12.56 9.14 -9.53
N SER A 468 -12.96 10.03 -8.64
CA SER A 468 -14.36 10.40 -8.39
C SER A 468 -15.08 10.92 -9.63
N ASN A 469 -16.40 10.68 -9.70
CA ASN A 469 -17.32 11.36 -10.64
C ASN A 469 -17.50 12.86 -10.35
N LEU A 470 -16.94 13.34 -9.23
CA LEU A 470 -16.81 14.76 -8.87
C LEU A 470 -15.33 15.17 -9.00
N PRO A 471 -14.77 15.19 -10.23
CA PRO A 471 -13.35 15.31 -10.45
C PRO A 471 -12.81 16.62 -9.88
N GLY A 472 -11.74 16.53 -9.10
CA GLY A 472 -11.09 17.68 -8.47
C GLY A 472 -11.78 18.21 -7.22
N CYS A 473 -13.01 17.78 -6.88
CA CYS A 473 -13.67 18.20 -5.65
C CYS A 473 -12.98 17.57 -4.43
N LEU A 474 -12.56 18.41 -3.48
CA LEU A 474 -11.83 18.02 -2.29
C LEU A 474 -12.14 19.01 -1.16
N ILE A 475 -12.21 18.51 0.06
CA ILE A 475 -12.33 19.33 1.27
C ILE A 475 -11.07 19.12 2.10
N THR A 476 -10.49 20.19 2.61
CA THR A 476 -9.52 20.12 3.72
C THR A 476 -10.17 20.64 4.97
N PHE A 477 -9.83 20.09 6.10
CA PHE A 477 -10.30 20.60 7.38
C PHE A 477 -9.23 20.50 8.47
N SER A 478 -9.30 21.47 9.35
CA SER A 478 -8.60 21.54 10.61
C SER A 478 -9.51 22.31 11.55
N GLU A 479 -9.19 23.52 11.94
CA GLU A 479 -10.08 24.44 12.67
C GLU A 479 -11.25 24.92 11.77
N LYS A 480 -10.94 25.24 10.52
CA LYS A 480 -11.92 25.69 9.51
C LYS A 480 -11.86 24.80 8.26
N PRO A 481 -13.01 24.34 7.77
CA PRO A 481 -13.05 23.57 6.53
C PRO A 481 -12.84 24.47 5.31
N THR A 482 -12.01 24.01 4.38
CA THR A 482 -11.76 24.68 3.10
C THR A 482 -12.20 23.78 1.96
N ILE A 483 -13.03 24.31 1.07
CA ILE A 483 -13.50 23.63 -0.12
C ILE A 483 -12.55 23.94 -1.26
N LEU A 484 -12.02 22.92 -1.92
CA LEU A 484 -11.06 23.03 -3.00
C LEU A 484 -11.59 22.39 -4.29
N HIS A 485 -11.21 22.96 -5.38
CA HIS A 485 -11.27 22.31 -6.69
C HIS A 485 -9.86 22.18 -7.26
N ILE A 486 -9.32 20.96 -7.22
CA ILE A 486 -7.97 20.64 -7.69
C ILE A 486 -7.95 20.64 -9.23
N ASP A 487 -7.02 21.37 -9.80
CA ASP A 487 -6.79 21.40 -11.25
C ASP A 487 -6.11 20.08 -11.71
N GLN A 488 -6.93 19.19 -12.27
CA GLN A 488 -6.49 17.87 -12.75
C GLN A 488 -5.57 17.95 -14.00
N THR A 489 -5.43 19.11 -14.62
CA THR A 489 -4.54 19.32 -15.79
C THR A 489 -3.10 19.55 -15.36
N LYS A 490 -2.88 19.98 -14.13
CA LYS A 490 -1.56 20.23 -13.57
C LYS A 490 -0.88 18.95 -13.11
N ASP A 491 0.45 18.98 -13.05
CA ASP A 491 1.21 17.87 -12.50
C ASP A 491 0.99 17.70 -10.98
N VAL A 492 1.38 16.57 -10.47
CA VAL A 492 1.19 16.21 -9.07
C VAL A 492 1.85 17.20 -8.09
N PHE A 493 2.96 17.82 -8.47
CA PHE A 493 3.64 18.81 -7.60
C PHE A 493 2.77 20.04 -7.40
N ALA A 494 2.17 20.55 -8.48
CA ALA A 494 1.26 21.70 -8.42
C ALA A 494 -0.04 21.34 -7.67
N GLN A 495 -0.54 20.11 -7.80
CA GLN A 495 -1.70 19.66 -7.05
C GLN A 495 -1.40 19.60 -5.53
N PHE A 496 -0.23 19.07 -5.12
CA PHE A 496 0.21 19.12 -3.72
C PHE A 496 0.34 20.54 -3.21
N GLN A 497 0.94 21.46 -4.00
CA GLN A 497 1.04 22.86 -3.63
C GLN A 497 -0.33 23.51 -3.43
N GLN A 498 -1.31 23.16 -4.26
CA GLN A 498 -2.67 23.68 -4.13
C GLN A 498 -3.32 23.21 -2.81
N VAL A 499 -3.14 21.96 -2.39
CA VAL A 499 -3.63 21.50 -1.09
C VAL A 499 -2.90 22.20 0.06
N TYR A 500 -1.57 22.34 0.00
CA TYR A 500 -0.80 23.00 1.05
C TYR A 500 -0.97 24.54 1.10
N SER A 501 -1.61 25.13 0.10
CA SER A 501 -1.99 26.55 0.17
C SER A 501 -3.17 26.82 1.10
N THR A 502 -3.85 25.75 1.58
CA THR A 502 -4.93 25.89 2.55
C THR A 502 -4.41 26.03 3.97
N GLU A 503 -5.24 26.56 4.84
CA GLU A 503 -4.89 26.80 6.24
C GLU A 503 -4.72 25.46 6.99
N MET A 504 -3.60 25.32 7.67
CA MET A 504 -3.31 24.21 8.59
C MET A 504 -3.59 24.71 10.01
N GLY A 505 -4.45 23.98 10.75
CA GLY A 505 -4.84 24.35 12.11
C GLY A 505 -4.40 23.31 13.15
N TYR A 506 -4.63 23.63 14.42
CA TYR A 506 -4.29 22.77 15.56
C TYR A 506 -5.45 21.89 16.00
N THR A 507 -6.67 22.16 15.53
CA THR A 507 -7.89 21.45 15.94
C THR A 507 -8.50 20.67 14.78
N THR A 508 -9.28 19.65 15.08
CA THR A 508 -9.93 18.76 14.12
C THR A 508 -11.45 18.90 14.22
N ASN A 509 -12.02 19.90 13.54
CA ASN A 509 -13.43 20.23 13.64
C ASN A 509 -14.27 19.57 12.52
N ILE A 510 -14.61 18.30 12.73
CA ILE A 510 -15.41 17.52 11.78
C ILE A 510 -16.86 18.05 11.66
N ASP A 511 -17.44 18.60 12.74
CA ASP A 511 -18.78 19.19 12.73
C ASP A 511 -18.85 20.40 11.77
N ALA A 512 -17.87 21.29 11.84
CA ALA A 512 -17.79 22.43 10.92
C ALA A 512 -17.69 21.98 9.47
N MET A 513 -16.98 20.90 9.17
CA MET A 513 -16.84 20.34 7.81
C MET A 513 -18.21 19.89 7.27
N TYR A 514 -18.99 19.11 8.03
CA TYR A 514 -20.32 18.67 7.58
C TYR A 514 -21.29 19.84 7.41
N ARG A 515 -21.27 20.83 8.32
CA ARG A 515 -22.09 22.04 8.21
C ARG A 515 -21.74 22.86 6.98
N LYS A 516 -20.45 23.06 6.72
CA LYS A 516 -19.97 23.80 5.52
C LYS A 516 -20.42 23.11 4.24
N LEU A 517 -20.36 21.79 4.19
CA LEU A 517 -20.86 21.03 3.07
C LEU A 517 -22.38 21.20 2.90
N LEU A 518 -23.14 21.08 3.99
CA LEU A 518 -24.60 21.28 3.98
C LEU A 518 -24.98 22.70 3.49
N GLU A 519 -24.30 23.73 4.00
CA GLU A 519 -24.47 25.11 3.53
C GLU A 519 -24.24 25.25 2.02
N LEU A 520 -23.16 24.63 1.51
CA LEU A 520 -22.87 24.64 0.09
C LEU A 520 -23.95 23.96 -0.75
N MET A 521 -24.48 22.82 -0.26
CA MET A 521 -25.56 22.07 -0.93
C MET A 521 -26.84 22.90 -0.99
N VAL A 522 -27.23 23.52 0.12
CA VAL A 522 -28.42 24.36 0.24
C VAL A 522 -28.29 25.59 -0.66
N ALA A 523 -27.18 26.32 -0.57
CA ALA A 523 -26.94 27.53 -1.34
C ALA A 523 -26.97 27.30 -2.87
N ASN A 524 -26.54 26.12 -3.32
CA ASN A 524 -26.50 25.74 -4.73
C ASN A 524 -27.70 24.87 -5.16
N LYS A 525 -28.70 24.67 -4.29
CA LYS A 525 -29.93 23.93 -4.59
C LYS A 525 -29.63 22.52 -5.12
N VAL A 526 -28.66 21.83 -4.53
CA VAL A 526 -28.37 20.44 -4.85
C VAL A 526 -29.60 19.60 -4.50
N THR A 527 -30.04 18.70 -5.35
CA THR A 527 -31.32 18.00 -5.17
C THR A 527 -31.16 16.65 -4.43
N SER A 528 -29.96 16.11 -4.31
CA SER A 528 -29.68 14.90 -3.52
C SER A 528 -28.24 14.85 -3.03
N ALA A 529 -28.02 14.12 -1.94
CA ALA A 529 -26.72 13.87 -1.34
C ALA A 529 -26.18 12.45 -1.67
N ASP A 530 -26.39 11.98 -2.91
CA ASP A 530 -25.99 10.63 -3.35
C ASP A 530 -24.47 10.54 -3.60
N PHE A 531 -23.69 10.91 -2.60
CA PHE A 531 -22.23 10.82 -2.59
C PHE A 531 -21.73 10.35 -1.22
N ALA A 532 -20.47 9.95 -1.18
CA ALA A 532 -19.79 9.60 0.05
C ALA A 532 -18.72 10.64 0.42
N LEU A 533 -18.48 10.79 1.71
CA LEU A 533 -17.33 11.54 2.24
C LEU A 533 -16.23 10.55 2.61
N MET A 534 -15.05 10.67 1.99
CA MET A 534 -13.87 9.86 2.32
C MET A 534 -12.95 10.69 3.22
N ILE A 535 -13.07 10.50 4.53
CA ILE A 535 -12.38 11.28 5.55
C ILE A 535 -11.05 10.62 5.90
N LEU A 536 -9.96 11.24 5.46
CA LEU A 536 -8.58 10.81 5.65
C LEU A 536 -8.03 11.48 6.93
N THR A 537 -7.89 10.72 8.01
CA THR A 537 -7.61 11.22 9.35
C THR A 537 -6.73 10.26 10.16
N ASP A 538 -6.14 10.73 11.25
CA ASP A 538 -5.52 9.91 12.29
C ASP A 538 -6.50 9.45 13.39
N GLY A 539 -7.79 9.78 13.24
CA GLY A 539 -8.85 9.41 14.17
C GLY A 539 -8.94 10.27 15.43
N HIS A 540 -8.16 11.34 15.54
CA HIS A 540 -8.21 12.28 16.67
C HIS A 540 -9.11 13.47 16.33
N PHE A 541 -10.38 13.41 16.74
CA PHE A 541 -11.33 14.50 16.56
C PHE A 541 -11.48 15.31 17.87
N ASN A 542 -11.38 16.63 17.78
CA ASN A 542 -11.56 17.50 18.93
C ASN A 542 -13.04 17.59 19.32
N SER A 543 -13.30 17.40 20.58
CA SER A 543 -14.64 17.37 21.17
C SER A 543 -15.29 18.74 21.38
N GLY A 544 -14.81 19.79 20.75
CA GLY A 544 -15.22 21.19 20.98
C GLY A 544 -16.72 21.48 21.04
N LEU A 545 -17.58 20.47 20.97
CA LEU A 545 -19.06 20.61 20.98
C LEU A 545 -19.80 19.65 21.91
N VAL A 546 -19.11 18.81 22.68
CA VAL A 546 -19.79 17.96 23.67
C VAL A 546 -19.01 17.95 24.97
N THR A 547 -19.32 18.91 25.84
CA THR A 547 -19.03 18.79 27.26
C THR A 547 -19.83 17.63 27.80
N ILE A 548 -19.18 16.48 27.98
CA ILE A 548 -19.78 15.32 28.64
C ILE A 548 -19.38 15.42 30.11
N PRO A 549 -20.34 15.65 31.01
CA PRO A 549 -20.12 15.38 32.40
C PRO A 549 -20.04 13.86 32.53
N ASP A 550 -18.96 13.36 33.13
CA ASP A 550 -18.75 11.97 33.45
C ASP A 550 -18.45 11.03 32.29
N GLY A 551 -17.22 10.87 31.93
CA GLY A 551 -16.44 9.77 31.32
C GLY A 551 -17.11 8.45 30.90
N ARG A 552 -18.35 8.43 30.53
CA ARG A 552 -19.10 7.25 30.15
C ARG A 552 -19.83 7.47 28.83
N ASP A 553 -19.41 6.78 27.80
CA ASP A 553 -20.13 6.28 26.61
C ASP A 553 -19.64 6.72 25.25
N LEU A 554 -19.05 5.76 24.60
CA LEU A 554 -18.77 5.69 23.17
C LEU A 554 -19.97 5.71 22.23
N LYS A 555 -21.13 5.30 22.71
CA LYS A 555 -22.43 5.52 22.05
C LYS A 555 -22.67 6.98 21.70
N LEU A 556 -21.86 7.89 22.26
CA LEU A 556 -22.08 9.32 22.12
C LEU A 556 -21.66 9.89 20.76
N PHE A 557 -20.52 9.45 20.17
CA PHE A 557 -20.14 9.96 18.84
C PHE A 557 -21.12 9.46 17.77
N GLU A 558 -21.42 8.17 17.80
CA GLU A 558 -22.33 7.55 16.84
C GLU A 558 -23.76 8.10 16.97
N THR A 559 -24.29 8.17 18.18
CA THR A 559 -25.66 8.63 18.42
C THR A 559 -25.78 10.15 18.49
N VAL A 560 -24.81 10.86 19.03
CA VAL A 560 -24.90 12.31 19.22
C VAL A 560 -24.37 13.06 18.01
N PHE A 561 -23.19 12.72 17.49
CA PHE A 561 -22.63 13.45 16.36
C PHE A 561 -23.30 13.08 15.03
N LEU A 562 -23.26 11.79 14.65
CA LEU A 562 -23.88 11.36 13.40
C LEU A 562 -25.39 11.61 13.42
N GLY A 563 -26.07 11.35 14.54
CA GLY A 563 -27.49 11.65 14.71
C GLY A 563 -27.83 13.14 14.61
N ARG A 564 -26.97 14.04 15.12
CA ARG A 564 -27.14 15.50 14.92
C ARG A 564 -26.96 15.90 13.46
N MET A 565 -25.95 15.34 12.79
CA MET A 565 -25.70 15.63 11.38
C MET A 565 -26.84 15.10 10.52
N GLU A 566 -27.31 13.88 10.79
CA GLU A 566 -28.46 13.30 10.11
C GLU A 566 -29.71 14.19 10.24
N LYS A 567 -29.98 14.66 11.47
CA LYS A 567 -31.10 15.59 11.71
C LYS A 567 -30.90 16.89 10.93
N ALA A 568 -29.72 17.51 10.96
CA ALA A 568 -29.41 18.74 10.25
C ALA A 568 -29.58 18.59 8.72
N PHE A 569 -29.13 17.48 8.13
CA PHE A 569 -29.30 17.21 6.71
C PHE A 569 -30.77 16.99 6.35
N LYS A 570 -31.51 16.22 7.19
CA LYS A 570 -32.92 15.91 7.00
C LYS A 570 -33.79 17.16 7.06
N GLU A 571 -33.52 18.11 7.97
CA GLU A 571 -34.20 19.40 8.06
C GLU A 571 -34.11 20.22 6.75
N HIS A 572 -33.09 19.97 5.94
CA HIS A 572 -32.91 20.59 4.62
C HIS A 572 -33.33 19.69 3.46
N GLY A 573 -33.95 18.53 3.74
CA GLY A 573 -34.42 17.59 2.73
C GLY A 573 -33.33 16.64 2.16
N TYR A 574 -32.19 16.50 2.83
CA TYR A 574 -31.10 15.62 2.42
C TYR A 574 -30.95 14.41 3.33
N ASN A 575 -30.49 13.30 2.78
CA ASN A 575 -29.92 12.21 3.57
C ASN A 575 -28.49 12.54 3.97
N LEU A 576 -28.05 12.03 5.13
CA LEU A 576 -26.65 12.13 5.49
C LEU A 576 -25.80 11.35 4.47
N PRO A 577 -24.73 11.95 3.90
CA PRO A 577 -23.84 11.23 2.99
C PRO A 577 -23.23 10.01 3.65
N ARG A 578 -23.02 8.92 2.88
CA ARG A 578 -22.20 7.78 3.33
C ARG A 578 -20.85 8.29 3.79
N THR A 579 -20.39 7.85 4.95
CA THR A 579 -19.12 8.29 5.53
C THR A 579 -18.11 7.16 5.50
N ILE A 580 -16.91 7.43 4.98
CA ILE A 580 -15.79 6.51 4.93
C ILE A 580 -14.70 7.11 5.81
N PHE A 581 -14.46 6.51 6.99
CA PHE A 581 -13.34 6.87 7.83
C PHE A 581 -12.12 6.08 7.38
N TRP A 582 -11.13 6.79 6.85
CA TRP A 582 -9.85 6.22 6.45
C TRP A 582 -8.79 6.55 7.48
N ASN A 583 -8.50 5.57 8.33
CA ASN A 583 -7.52 5.72 9.41
C ASN A 583 -6.08 5.58 8.89
N LEU A 584 -5.26 6.54 9.27
CA LEU A 584 -3.85 6.64 8.90
C LEU A 584 -2.87 6.52 10.09
N ASP A 585 -3.35 6.31 11.32
CA ASP A 585 -2.47 6.07 12.48
C ASP A 585 -2.94 4.85 13.29
N ALA A 586 -2.01 3.97 13.64
CA ALA A 586 -2.26 2.81 14.50
C ALA A 586 -2.74 3.17 15.91
N ARG A 587 -2.48 4.41 16.36
CA ARG A 587 -2.88 4.95 17.65
C ARG A 587 -4.21 5.68 17.61
N GLY A 588 -4.75 5.89 16.41
CA GLY A 588 -5.99 6.60 16.22
C GLY A 588 -7.15 5.95 16.97
N ALA A 589 -8.13 6.77 17.33
CA ALA A 589 -9.35 6.28 17.92
C ALA A 589 -10.29 5.66 16.88
N TYR A 590 -11.19 4.79 17.31
CA TYR A 590 -12.22 4.24 16.44
C TYR A 590 -13.28 5.30 16.16
N SER A 591 -13.65 5.45 14.90
CA SER A 591 -14.64 6.46 14.48
C SER A 591 -16.06 5.91 14.34
N ALA A 592 -16.23 4.60 14.50
CA ALA A 592 -17.52 3.92 14.42
C ALA A 592 -17.42 2.51 15.04
N THR A 593 -18.56 1.93 15.44
CA THR A 593 -18.65 0.52 15.85
C THR A 593 -18.73 -0.39 14.61
N GLU A 594 -18.53 -1.71 14.79
CA GLU A 594 -18.58 -2.68 13.68
C GLU A 594 -19.93 -2.71 12.95
N THR A 595 -20.99 -2.25 13.60
CA THR A 595 -22.40 -2.29 13.10
C THR A 595 -22.96 -0.93 12.74
N THR A 596 -22.18 0.16 12.80
CA THR A 596 -22.65 1.51 12.48
C THR A 596 -23.10 1.62 11.03
N LYS A 597 -24.39 1.79 10.80
CA LYS A 597 -24.95 1.88 9.44
C LYS A 597 -24.58 3.18 8.72
N GLY A 598 -24.36 3.08 7.41
CA GLY A 598 -23.93 4.21 6.57
C GLY A 598 -22.46 4.57 6.71
N VAL A 599 -21.68 3.80 7.49
CA VAL A 599 -20.26 4.02 7.74
C VAL A 599 -19.43 2.86 7.20
N GLN A 600 -18.29 3.20 6.61
CA GLN A 600 -17.24 2.27 6.20
C GLN A 600 -15.94 2.66 6.87
N MET A 601 -15.13 1.70 7.28
CA MET A 601 -13.79 1.94 7.83
C MET A 601 -12.72 1.35 6.92
N VAL A 602 -11.68 2.13 6.65
CA VAL A 602 -10.49 1.73 5.87
C VAL A 602 -9.26 2.08 6.69
N ASN A 603 -8.27 1.18 6.76
CA ASN A 603 -7.09 1.34 7.59
C ASN A 603 -5.82 1.07 6.79
N GLY A 604 -4.89 2.03 6.73
CA GLY A 604 -3.58 1.87 6.09
C GLY A 604 -3.27 2.86 4.98
N TYR A 605 -2.15 2.65 4.27
CA TYR A 605 -1.61 3.60 3.29
C TYR A 605 -1.63 3.12 1.84
N SER A 606 -2.12 1.90 1.59
CA SER A 606 -2.06 1.33 0.26
C SER A 606 -3.07 2.00 -0.68
N GLN A 607 -2.59 2.49 -1.82
CA GLN A 607 -3.47 3.04 -2.85
C GLN A 607 -4.49 2.02 -3.38
N THR A 608 -4.22 0.72 -3.25
CA THR A 608 -5.15 -0.32 -3.68
C THR A 608 -6.36 -0.47 -2.75
N LEU A 609 -6.30 0.11 -1.54
CA LEU A 609 -7.46 0.21 -0.65
C LEU A 609 -8.55 1.16 -1.19
N LEU A 610 -8.22 2.02 -2.18
CA LEU A 610 -9.23 2.78 -2.91
C LEU A 610 -10.25 1.88 -3.59
N MET A 611 -9.88 0.64 -3.94
CA MET A 611 -10.81 -0.35 -4.49
C MET A 611 -11.97 -0.64 -3.52
N SER A 612 -11.70 -0.76 -2.22
CA SER A 612 -12.76 -0.98 -1.20
C SER A 612 -13.70 0.22 -1.04
N VAL A 613 -13.24 1.41 -1.41
CA VAL A 613 -14.04 2.65 -1.37
C VAL A 613 -14.88 2.83 -2.62
N PHE A 614 -14.27 2.59 -3.78
CA PHE A 614 -14.86 2.90 -5.09
C PHE A 614 -15.50 1.70 -5.79
N CYS A 615 -15.37 0.48 -5.23
CA CYS A 615 -15.93 -0.74 -5.80
C CYS A 615 -16.80 -1.41 -4.75
N GLY A 616 -18.11 -1.22 -4.82
CA GLY A 616 -19.05 -1.85 -3.91
C GLY A 616 -20.45 -1.77 -4.47
N GLU A 617 -21.27 -2.76 -4.15
CA GLU A 617 -22.71 -2.71 -4.36
C GLU A 617 -23.32 -2.01 -3.16
N TYR A 618 -23.95 -0.88 -3.39
CA TYR A 618 -24.58 -0.08 -2.35
C TYR A 618 -26.08 0.06 -2.63
N THR A 619 -26.88 -0.27 -1.63
CA THR A 619 -28.33 -0.11 -1.63
C THR A 619 -28.73 0.88 -0.55
N LEU A 620 -29.92 1.46 -0.68
CA LEU A 620 -30.51 2.31 0.36
C LEU A 620 -31.45 1.48 1.20
N THR A 621 -31.34 1.62 2.52
CA THR A 621 -32.30 1.08 3.49
C THR A 621 -32.89 2.22 4.31
N THR A 622 -34.16 2.12 4.64
CA THR A 622 -34.85 3.09 5.49
C THR A 622 -35.17 2.41 6.82
N ASP A 623 -34.78 3.03 7.93
CA ASP A 623 -35.04 2.54 9.26
C ASP A 623 -36.49 2.84 9.71
N GLU A 624 -36.88 2.31 10.87
CA GLU A 624 -38.23 2.50 11.44
C GLU A 624 -38.55 3.98 11.76
N LEU A 625 -37.53 4.82 11.88
CA LEU A 625 -37.65 6.25 12.11
C LEU A 625 -37.73 7.05 10.80
N GLY A 626 -37.72 6.38 9.65
CA GLY A 626 -37.76 7.00 8.33
C GLY A 626 -36.41 7.60 7.87
N ASN A 627 -35.30 7.24 8.51
CA ASN A 627 -33.98 7.66 8.06
C ASN A 627 -33.49 6.73 6.95
N THR A 628 -33.09 7.29 5.82
CA THR A 628 -32.58 6.53 4.69
C THR A 628 -31.05 6.60 4.69
N ARG A 629 -30.39 5.46 4.77
CA ARG A 629 -28.93 5.31 4.74
C ARG A 629 -28.50 4.26 3.73
N VAL A 630 -27.26 4.35 3.29
CA VAL A 630 -26.65 3.28 2.51
C VAL A 630 -26.47 2.04 3.40
N ASP A 631 -26.91 0.88 2.90
CA ASP A 631 -26.75 -0.40 3.61
C ASP A 631 -25.30 -0.88 3.59
N VAL A 632 -24.51 -0.26 4.43
CA VAL A 632 -23.10 -0.56 4.65
C VAL A 632 -22.76 -0.34 6.12
N ASP A 633 -21.94 -1.21 6.67
CA ASP A 633 -21.32 -1.05 7.99
C ASP A 633 -19.85 -1.46 7.93
N PRO A 634 -19.02 -1.10 8.93
CA PRO A 634 -17.60 -1.41 8.93
C PRO A 634 -17.29 -2.89 8.83
N TRP A 635 -18.04 -3.74 9.54
CA TRP A 635 -17.82 -5.19 9.52
C TRP A 635 -18.10 -5.81 8.14
N THR A 636 -19.24 -5.49 7.55
CA THR A 636 -19.62 -6.00 6.22
C THR A 636 -18.60 -5.56 5.16
N SER A 637 -18.14 -4.31 5.21
CA SER A 637 -17.13 -3.77 4.30
C SER A 637 -15.79 -4.49 4.45
N PHE A 638 -15.35 -4.70 5.69
CA PHE A 638 -14.12 -5.43 5.98
C PHE A 638 -14.20 -6.89 5.51
N LEU A 639 -15.32 -7.58 5.79
CA LEU A 639 -15.54 -8.95 5.32
C LEU A 639 -15.42 -9.04 3.80
N LYS A 640 -16.05 -8.16 3.04
CA LYS A 640 -15.93 -8.15 1.56
C LYS A 640 -14.49 -8.11 1.10
N SER A 641 -13.64 -7.29 1.73
CA SER A 641 -12.22 -7.19 1.39
C SER A 641 -11.46 -8.49 1.63
N ILE A 642 -11.65 -9.13 2.79
CA ILE A 642 -10.88 -10.34 3.16
C ILE A 642 -11.48 -11.64 2.64
N THR A 643 -12.75 -11.67 2.24
CA THR A 643 -13.41 -12.84 1.64
C THR A 643 -13.38 -12.84 0.12
N ASN A 644 -12.71 -11.87 -0.51
CA ASN A 644 -12.47 -11.84 -1.94
C ASN A 644 -11.90 -13.18 -2.43
N GLU A 645 -12.31 -13.63 -3.62
CA GLU A 645 -11.92 -14.91 -4.23
C GLU A 645 -10.39 -15.12 -4.27
N ARG A 646 -9.62 -14.04 -4.35
CA ARG A 646 -8.17 -14.08 -4.30
C ARG A 646 -7.64 -14.80 -3.05
N PHE A 647 -8.35 -14.76 -1.92
CA PHE A 647 -7.93 -15.39 -0.66
C PHE A 647 -8.52 -16.80 -0.47
N ASN A 648 -9.26 -17.35 -1.46
CA ASN A 648 -9.76 -18.71 -1.42
C ASN A 648 -8.66 -19.77 -1.27
N PRO A 649 -7.48 -19.66 -1.94
CA PRO A 649 -6.40 -20.64 -1.72
C PRO A 649 -5.94 -20.73 -0.25
N VAL A 650 -5.94 -19.59 0.48
CA VAL A 650 -5.62 -19.56 1.91
C VAL A 650 -6.66 -20.37 2.71
N HIS A 651 -7.95 -20.13 2.47
CA HIS A 651 -9.04 -20.85 3.12
C HIS A 651 -8.99 -22.36 2.84
N GLN A 652 -8.81 -22.73 1.57
CA GLN A 652 -8.73 -24.15 1.18
C GLN A 652 -7.56 -24.88 1.85
N MET A 653 -6.41 -24.19 1.95
CA MET A 653 -5.25 -24.77 2.63
C MET A 653 -5.51 -24.99 4.12
N CYS A 654 -6.18 -24.04 4.80
CA CYS A 654 -6.56 -24.21 6.20
C CYS A 654 -7.44 -25.44 6.43
N LEU A 655 -8.45 -25.66 5.58
CA LEU A 655 -9.31 -26.83 5.66
C LEU A 655 -8.54 -28.13 5.38
N ALA A 656 -7.56 -28.10 4.48
CA ALA A 656 -6.78 -29.28 4.11
C ALA A 656 -5.87 -29.78 5.22
N THR A 657 -5.40 -28.90 6.11
CA THR A 657 -4.48 -29.28 7.20
C THR A 657 -5.15 -30.06 8.33
N LYS A 658 -6.46 -29.92 8.48
CA LYS A 658 -7.24 -30.58 9.54
C LYS A 658 -6.63 -30.37 10.93
N GLU A 659 -6.17 -29.18 11.24
CA GLU A 659 -5.51 -28.81 12.49
C GLU A 659 -6.47 -28.03 13.39
N GLY A 660 -6.47 -28.35 14.69
CA GLY A 660 -7.27 -27.63 15.68
C GLY A 660 -8.76 -27.58 15.31
N CYS A 661 -9.35 -26.40 15.25
CA CYS A 661 -10.75 -26.23 14.87
C CYS A 661 -11.05 -26.68 13.42
N PHE A 662 -10.04 -26.82 12.55
CA PHE A 662 -10.21 -27.30 11.16
C PHE A 662 -10.27 -28.83 11.03
N ALA A 663 -10.06 -29.57 12.13
CA ALA A 663 -10.15 -31.03 12.17
C ALA A 663 -11.55 -31.58 11.85
#